data_7e2c4a2af5abf404d22fcceacf515307
#
_entry.id   7e2c4a2af5abf404d22fcceacf515307
#
_cell.length_a   1.000
_cell.length_b   1.000
_cell.length_c   1.000
_cell.angle_alpha   90.00
_cell.angle_beta   90.00
_cell.angle_gamma   90.00
#
_symmetry.space_group_name_H-M   'P 1'
#
loop_
_entity.id
_entity.type
_entity.pdbx_description
1 polymer ?
#
loop_
_entity_poly.entity_id
_entity_poly.type
_entity_poly.pdbx_seq_one_letter_code
_entity_poly.pdbx_strand_id
1 'polypeptide(L)'
;MTYQKNQDNIAIIQLKLKEQNPDFLNQGYNEGLLENITILENDPDLKGVIIRFSKNSYLPKYDIEKLFKLDKADMCFEYIESQKHILRRIENLKVPVVAAINCSMVGLGMELALACNYRIAVDTAESQFEFSEVRHGIIPGYGGIIRLTRTIGIEKSLPLLLNGNQFNAKQALDFGFLNKLENSNDKMIDKSIQWIKANQNTLQPWDQQNFIFPHGNAHEGQNPALISAYPGKIRKKTRGNFPAPETILSIVVEGSLVDFETACRLESRFYTELLLKEATKNIIKANWFQLKKIQSGLSRPQKIPKTTISKVGVIGSGLMGHGIAYVSAKAGLEVVMVDSNQSNADKGLEKIKKILLSDVKKHAITDSIAKDILYRINATDKCENLNGCDLIVEAVYEDKKLKGKVTIEVERHILNDKVFASNTSTIPITDLAENSNSPESFIGIHFFSPVNQMKLVEIIKGEKTSKSTLAKAFDFALKIEKIPLVVSDSRGFYTTRVFERYAKEGMALLHEGNHPVSIESAARAAGFPVGPLAVIDEISIQLLADIRNQSGNDLNPKKTESESSWNDVIDYMLKIANRPGRAAGKGFYDYPTKREKYISSEVIKYFYKSQNSSTQEEMVDRFYFSQSIEAVRCFEEKIVTSAADANIGSIFGWGFPLFSGGVIQFINNYGLEKFRDTANILCDKHGERFCPPKLLDRMIDNGEDCFK
;
A
#
# COMPACT_ATOMS: atom_id res chain seq x y z
N MET A 1 25.84 -10.40 -16.39
CA MET A 1 26.46 -10.97 -15.18
C MET A 1 27.96 -11.07 -15.38
N THR A 2 28.76 -11.00 -14.32
CA THR A 2 30.21 -11.23 -14.42
C THR A 2 30.57 -12.55 -13.77
N TYR A 3 31.31 -13.37 -14.51
CA TYR A 3 31.87 -14.66 -14.05
C TYR A 3 33.38 -14.49 -13.83
N GLN A 4 33.86 -14.92 -12.67
CA GLN A 4 35.26 -14.94 -12.35
C GLN A 4 35.59 -16.26 -11.62
N LYS A 5 36.64 -16.95 -12.00
CA LYS A 5 37.12 -18.15 -11.33
C LYS A 5 38.41 -17.79 -10.58
N ASN A 6 38.48 -18.11 -9.29
CA ASN A 6 39.67 -17.86 -8.46
C ASN A 6 40.71 -18.99 -8.60
N GLN A 7 41.85 -18.86 -7.91
CA GLN A 7 42.94 -19.85 -7.91
C GLN A 7 42.52 -21.20 -7.32
N ASP A 8 41.46 -21.23 -6.50
CA ASP A 8 40.93 -22.46 -5.91
C ASP A 8 39.88 -23.16 -6.80
N ASN A 9 39.72 -22.74 -8.03
CA ASN A 9 38.68 -23.21 -8.96
C ASN A 9 37.26 -22.97 -8.45
N ILE A 10 37.06 -21.93 -7.65
CA ILE A 10 35.73 -21.51 -7.20
C ILE A 10 35.25 -20.37 -8.09
N ALA A 11 34.07 -20.52 -8.70
CA ALA A 11 33.44 -19.52 -9.52
C ALA A 11 32.74 -18.48 -8.65
N ILE A 12 32.93 -17.20 -8.94
CA ILE A 12 32.20 -16.09 -8.32
C ILE A 12 31.32 -15.44 -9.39
N ILE A 13 30.02 -15.56 -9.21
CA ILE A 13 29.02 -14.91 -10.07
C ILE A 13 28.53 -13.66 -9.38
N GLN A 14 28.79 -12.51 -9.98
CA GLN A 14 28.21 -11.25 -9.52
C GLN A 14 27.05 -10.83 -10.42
N LEU A 15 25.90 -10.66 -9.80
CA LEU A 15 24.70 -10.18 -10.46
C LEU A 15 24.81 -8.65 -10.65
N LYS A 16 25.44 -8.19 -11.76
CA LYS A 16 25.56 -6.76 -12.10
C LYS A 16 24.51 -6.36 -13.13
N LEU A 17 23.96 -5.16 -12.97
CA LEU A 17 23.23 -4.46 -14.03
C LEU A 17 24.23 -4.08 -15.15
N LYS A 18 23.93 -4.42 -16.41
CA LYS A 18 24.37 -3.60 -17.53
C LYS A 18 23.45 -2.37 -17.53
N GLU A 19 24.05 -1.17 -17.60
CA GLU A 19 23.35 0.12 -17.66
C GLU A 19 22.48 0.24 -18.92
N GLN A 20 21.36 -0.45 -19.02
CA GLN A 20 20.37 -0.24 -20.08
C GLN A 20 18.99 -0.65 -19.60
N ASN A 21 18.06 0.28 -19.80
CA ASN A 21 16.60 0.23 -19.71
C ASN A 21 15.95 -0.78 -18.74
N PRO A 22 15.26 -0.32 -17.67
CA PRO A 22 14.62 -1.16 -16.66
C PRO A 22 13.62 -2.19 -17.22
N ASP A 23 13.06 -1.95 -18.40
CA ASP A 23 12.00 -2.77 -18.98
C ASP A 23 12.51 -4.05 -19.69
N PHE A 24 13.81 -4.13 -20.03
CA PHE A 24 14.44 -5.33 -20.61
C PHE A 24 15.17 -6.24 -19.59
N LEU A 25 15.11 -5.91 -18.30
CA LEU A 25 15.98 -6.49 -17.28
C LEU A 25 15.64 -7.94 -16.95
N ASN A 26 14.37 -8.34 -17.01
CA ASN A 26 13.96 -9.68 -16.58
C ASN A 26 14.32 -10.77 -17.60
N GLN A 27 14.19 -10.51 -18.89
CA GLN A 27 14.53 -11.47 -19.94
C GLN A 27 16.06 -11.65 -20.03
N GLY A 28 16.81 -10.56 -20.07
CA GLY A 28 18.28 -10.59 -20.08
C GLY A 28 18.91 -11.14 -18.80
N TYR A 29 18.18 -11.09 -17.66
CA TYR A 29 18.60 -11.71 -16.42
C TYR A 29 18.52 -13.24 -16.50
N ASN A 30 17.39 -13.80 -16.93
CA ASN A 30 17.21 -15.24 -17.06
C ASN A 30 18.18 -15.84 -18.10
N GLU A 31 18.37 -15.17 -19.22
CA GLU A 31 19.34 -15.55 -20.25
C GLU A 31 20.77 -15.57 -19.70
N GLY A 32 21.18 -14.48 -19.03
CA GLY A 32 22.51 -14.40 -18.45
C GLY A 32 22.74 -15.37 -17.27
N LEU A 33 21.69 -15.71 -16.52
CA LEU A 33 21.78 -16.73 -15.47
C LEU A 33 21.91 -18.12 -16.10
N LEU A 34 21.11 -18.44 -17.11
CA LEU A 34 21.17 -19.70 -17.85
C LEU A 34 22.53 -19.90 -18.54
N GLU A 35 23.08 -18.87 -19.19
CA GLU A 35 24.42 -18.91 -19.80
C GLU A 35 25.49 -19.27 -18.74
N ASN A 36 25.48 -18.59 -17.58
CA ASN A 36 26.43 -18.87 -16.52
C ASN A 36 26.25 -20.28 -15.95
N ILE A 37 25.01 -20.74 -15.72
CA ILE A 37 24.75 -22.11 -15.24
C ILE A 37 25.30 -23.13 -16.26
N THR A 38 25.10 -22.92 -17.56
CA THR A 38 25.62 -23.81 -18.61
C THR A 38 27.14 -23.85 -18.62
N ILE A 39 27.82 -22.72 -18.39
CA ILE A 39 29.29 -22.67 -18.24
C ILE A 39 29.72 -23.49 -17.02
N LEU A 40 29.04 -23.34 -15.87
CA LEU A 40 29.37 -24.04 -14.64
C LEU A 40 29.16 -25.55 -14.75
N GLU A 41 28.09 -26.01 -15.41
CA GLU A 41 27.78 -27.43 -15.62
C GLU A 41 28.85 -28.15 -16.48
N ASN A 42 29.47 -27.39 -17.41
CA ASN A 42 30.46 -27.90 -18.33
C ASN A 42 31.94 -27.68 -17.87
N ASP A 43 32.17 -27.11 -16.69
CA ASP A 43 33.49 -26.86 -16.14
C ASP A 43 33.99 -28.09 -15.29
N PRO A 44 34.87 -28.93 -15.82
CA PRO A 44 35.32 -30.14 -15.12
C PRO A 44 36.19 -29.86 -13.89
N ASP A 45 36.79 -28.67 -13.82
CA ASP A 45 37.70 -28.28 -12.72
C ASP A 45 36.96 -27.49 -11.62
N LEU A 46 35.68 -27.23 -11.80
CA LEU A 46 34.88 -26.44 -10.85
C LEU A 46 34.81 -27.15 -9.48
N LYS A 47 35.13 -26.40 -8.41
CA LYS A 47 35.06 -26.89 -7.03
C LYS A 47 34.01 -26.23 -6.18
N GLY A 48 33.35 -25.18 -6.67
CA GLY A 48 32.26 -24.51 -5.98
C GLY A 48 31.86 -23.21 -6.64
N VAL A 49 30.72 -22.69 -6.22
CA VAL A 49 30.11 -21.47 -6.75
C VAL A 49 29.76 -20.52 -5.62
N ILE A 50 30.07 -19.24 -5.77
CA ILE A 50 29.60 -18.17 -4.91
C ILE A 50 28.72 -17.25 -5.75
N ILE A 51 27.42 -17.19 -5.46
CA ILE A 51 26.50 -16.20 -6.01
C ILE A 51 26.52 -14.99 -5.10
N ARG A 52 27.04 -13.86 -5.60
CA ARG A 52 27.23 -12.65 -4.83
C ARG A 52 26.10 -11.65 -5.05
N PHE A 53 25.39 -11.34 -3.97
CA PHE A 53 24.38 -10.30 -3.89
C PHE A 53 24.98 -9.06 -3.19
N SER A 54 24.96 -7.90 -3.84
CA SER A 54 25.53 -6.67 -3.30
C SER A 54 24.65 -5.47 -3.62
N LYS A 55 24.85 -4.31 -2.96
CA LYS A 55 24.09 -3.08 -3.20
C LYS A 55 24.06 -2.65 -4.67
N ASN A 56 25.11 -2.95 -5.41
CA ASN A 56 25.22 -2.64 -6.84
C ASN A 56 24.80 -3.83 -7.73
N SER A 57 24.21 -4.87 -7.13
CA SER A 57 23.69 -6.02 -7.86
C SER A 57 22.25 -5.79 -8.24
N TYR A 58 21.88 -6.24 -9.43
CA TYR A 58 20.48 -6.40 -9.77
C TYR A 58 19.93 -7.62 -9.03
N LEU A 59 18.95 -7.37 -8.16
CA LEU A 59 18.22 -8.48 -7.54
C LEU A 59 17.17 -9.00 -8.54
N PRO A 60 17.11 -10.33 -8.73
CA PRO A 60 16.09 -10.91 -9.61
C PRO A 60 14.70 -10.56 -9.12
N LYS A 61 13.83 -10.19 -10.07
CA LYS A 61 12.43 -9.87 -9.82
C LYS A 61 11.57 -10.76 -10.71
N TYR A 62 10.34 -11.02 -10.25
CA TYR A 62 9.35 -11.65 -11.11
C TYR A 62 9.05 -10.79 -12.33
N ASP A 63 8.89 -11.42 -13.49
CA ASP A 63 8.35 -10.75 -14.68
C ASP A 63 6.83 -10.60 -14.52
N ILE A 64 6.44 -9.55 -13.78
CA ILE A 64 5.03 -9.30 -13.47
C ILE A 64 4.22 -9.00 -14.73
N GLU A 65 4.85 -8.40 -15.75
CA GLU A 65 4.18 -8.11 -17.01
C GLU A 65 3.84 -9.41 -17.75
N LYS A 66 4.76 -10.36 -17.79
CA LYS A 66 4.52 -11.67 -18.37
C LYS A 66 3.50 -12.46 -17.56
N LEU A 67 3.64 -12.53 -16.23
CA LEU A 67 2.67 -13.19 -15.35
C LEU A 67 1.25 -12.62 -15.49
N PHE A 68 1.14 -11.30 -15.67
CA PHE A 68 -0.15 -10.65 -15.89
C PHE A 68 -0.79 -11.01 -17.23
N LYS A 69 0.02 -11.16 -18.29
CA LYS A 69 -0.45 -11.49 -19.64
C LYS A 69 -0.84 -12.97 -19.83
N LEU A 70 -0.38 -13.84 -18.93
CA LEU A 70 -0.74 -15.26 -18.98
C LEU A 70 -2.23 -15.41 -18.59
N ASP A 71 -3.04 -15.92 -19.51
CA ASP A 71 -4.49 -16.07 -19.39
C ASP A 71 -4.98 -17.53 -19.53
N LYS A 72 -4.06 -18.46 -19.88
CA LYS A 72 -4.35 -19.89 -20.03
C LYS A 72 -3.57 -20.71 -19.02
N ALA A 73 -4.21 -21.74 -18.48
CA ALA A 73 -3.64 -22.55 -17.40
C ALA A 73 -2.36 -23.30 -17.81
N ASP A 74 -2.34 -23.87 -19.01
CA ASP A 74 -1.18 -24.55 -19.59
C ASP A 74 0.02 -23.59 -19.73
N MET A 75 -0.20 -22.43 -20.31
CA MET A 75 0.85 -21.40 -20.47
C MET A 75 1.39 -20.90 -19.12
N CYS A 76 0.51 -20.69 -18.13
CA CYS A 76 0.92 -20.32 -16.77
C CYS A 76 1.79 -21.41 -16.15
N PHE A 77 1.32 -22.66 -16.20
CA PHE A 77 2.02 -23.79 -15.60
C PHE A 77 3.40 -24.00 -16.23
N GLU A 78 3.48 -24.06 -17.55
CA GLU A 78 4.75 -24.23 -18.29
C GLU A 78 5.74 -23.10 -18.00
N TYR A 79 5.26 -21.87 -17.94
CA TYR A 79 6.12 -20.74 -17.60
C TYR A 79 6.68 -20.87 -16.19
N ILE A 80 5.85 -21.18 -15.19
CA ILE A 80 6.28 -21.35 -13.79
C ILE A 80 7.30 -22.50 -13.68
N GLU A 81 7.02 -23.65 -14.31
CA GLU A 81 7.94 -24.78 -14.32
C GLU A 81 9.27 -24.42 -14.98
N SER A 82 9.27 -23.65 -16.08
CA SER A 82 10.49 -23.19 -16.72
C SER A 82 11.38 -22.36 -15.78
N GLN A 83 10.77 -21.52 -14.93
CA GLN A 83 11.52 -20.72 -13.96
C GLN A 83 12.07 -21.59 -12.81
N LYS A 84 11.30 -22.55 -12.34
CA LYS A 84 11.74 -23.53 -11.32
C LYS A 84 12.91 -24.37 -11.83
N HIS A 85 12.87 -24.77 -13.08
CA HIS A 85 13.95 -25.54 -13.71
C HIS A 85 15.30 -24.80 -13.65
N ILE A 86 15.31 -23.48 -13.80
CA ILE A 86 16.55 -22.67 -13.67
C ILE A 86 17.13 -22.82 -12.26
N LEU A 87 16.30 -22.69 -11.22
CA LEU A 87 16.73 -22.81 -9.83
C LEU A 87 17.17 -24.27 -9.52
N ARG A 88 16.45 -25.26 -10.08
CA ARG A 88 16.79 -26.67 -9.90
C ARG A 88 18.12 -27.05 -10.54
N ARG A 89 18.48 -26.46 -11.67
CA ARG A 89 19.84 -26.63 -12.26
C ARG A 89 20.95 -26.13 -11.34
N ILE A 90 20.73 -25.02 -10.60
CA ILE A 90 21.68 -24.51 -9.61
C ILE A 90 21.83 -25.52 -8.46
N GLU A 91 20.74 -26.08 -7.96
CA GLU A 91 20.75 -27.09 -6.90
C GLU A 91 21.45 -28.39 -7.31
N ASN A 92 21.36 -28.74 -8.60
CA ASN A 92 21.91 -29.97 -9.17
C ASN A 92 23.35 -29.81 -9.66
N LEU A 93 23.98 -28.65 -9.46
CA LEU A 93 25.41 -28.50 -9.70
C LEU A 93 26.17 -29.51 -8.82
N LYS A 94 27.18 -30.21 -9.41
CA LYS A 94 27.99 -31.23 -8.71
C LYS A 94 28.93 -30.66 -7.66
N VAL A 95 28.83 -29.38 -7.36
CA VAL A 95 29.67 -28.61 -6.47
C VAL A 95 28.84 -27.75 -5.53
N PRO A 96 29.33 -27.42 -4.33
CA PRO A 96 28.64 -26.56 -3.38
C PRO A 96 28.37 -25.15 -3.94
N VAL A 97 27.16 -24.63 -3.71
CA VAL A 97 26.77 -23.28 -4.08
C VAL A 97 26.47 -22.46 -2.83
N VAL A 98 27.12 -21.29 -2.71
CA VAL A 98 26.96 -20.37 -1.58
C VAL A 98 26.31 -19.07 -2.05
N ALA A 99 25.24 -18.64 -1.36
CA ALA A 99 24.71 -17.28 -1.48
C ALA A 99 25.45 -16.35 -0.52
N ALA A 100 26.23 -15.42 -1.06
CA ALA A 100 26.95 -14.39 -0.31
C ALA A 100 26.22 -13.04 -0.41
N ILE A 101 25.59 -12.60 0.70
CA ILE A 101 24.57 -11.56 0.71
C ILE A 101 25.07 -10.32 1.43
N ASN A 102 25.17 -9.19 0.71
CA ASN A 102 25.52 -7.87 1.26
C ASN A 102 24.55 -6.78 0.75
N CYS A 103 23.26 -7.05 0.85
CA CYS A 103 22.17 -6.12 0.48
C CYS A 103 20.84 -6.62 1.06
N SER A 104 19.80 -5.79 0.95
CA SER A 104 18.42 -6.26 1.17
C SER A 104 17.99 -7.27 0.09
N MET A 105 17.21 -8.27 0.49
CA MET A 105 16.75 -9.36 -0.36
C MET A 105 15.23 -9.46 -0.35
N VAL A 106 14.62 -9.47 -1.52
CA VAL A 106 13.16 -9.58 -1.69
C VAL A 106 12.83 -10.51 -2.86
N GLY A 107 11.66 -11.12 -2.82
CA GLY A 107 11.07 -11.83 -3.94
C GLY A 107 11.95 -12.96 -4.49
N LEU A 108 12.11 -13.00 -5.80
CA LEU A 108 12.90 -14.03 -6.50
C LEU A 108 14.36 -14.11 -6.01
N GLY A 109 14.92 -13.03 -5.46
CA GLY A 109 16.23 -13.05 -4.81
C GLY A 109 16.27 -13.98 -3.61
N MET A 110 15.22 -14.01 -2.81
CA MET A 110 15.07 -14.94 -1.68
C MET A 110 14.98 -16.40 -2.17
N GLU A 111 14.24 -16.65 -3.24
CA GLU A 111 14.12 -18.01 -3.82
C GLU A 111 15.43 -18.51 -4.41
N LEU A 112 16.19 -17.63 -5.07
CA LEU A 112 17.52 -17.96 -5.57
C LEU A 112 18.50 -18.26 -4.42
N ALA A 113 18.45 -17.49 -3.33
CA ALA A 113 19.26 -17.78 -2.15
C ALA A 113 18.90 -19.11 -1.49
N LEU A 114 17.61 -19.48 -1.48
CA LEU A 114 17.13 -20.78 -0.98
C LEU A 114 17.59 -21.95 -1.84
N ALA A 115 17.81 -21.74 -3.14
CA ALA A 115 18.37 -22.76 -4.04
C ALA A 115 19.88 -22.98 -3.83
N CYS A 116 20.57 -22.15 -3.03
CA CYS A 116 21.97 -22.35 -2.67
C CYS A 116 22.10 -23.26 -1.43
N ASN A 117 23.18 -24.07 -1.36
CA ASN A 117 23.44 -24.97 -0.23
C ASN A 117 23.69 -24.20 1.08
N TYR A 118 24.33 -23.03 1.00
CA TYR A 118 24.71 -22.23 2.16
C TYR A 118 24.42 -20.75 1.93
N ARG A 119 23.91 -20.07 2.94
CA ARG A 119 23.56 -18.64 2.90
C ARG A 119 24.31 -17.90 3.99
N ILE A 120 25.18 -16.96 3.60
CA ILE A 120 25.95 -16.13 4.50
C ILE A 120 25.70 -14.66 4.18
N ALA A 121 25.51 -13.81 5.19
CA ALA A 121 25.24 -12.40 5.00
C ALA A 121 26.13 -11.49 5.83
N VAL A 122 26.25 -10.23 5.42
CA VAL A 122 26.85 -9.17 6.23
C VAL A 122 25.79 -8.57 7.15
N ASP A 123 26.09 -8.44 8.45
CA ASP A 123 25.18 -7.80 9.43
C ASP A 123 25.28 -6.28 9.30
N THR A 124 24.39 -5.69 8.51
CA THR A 124 24.25 -4.25 8.36
C THR A 124 22.79 -3.83 8.57
N ALA A 125 22.56 -2.58 8.92
CA ALA A 125 21.20 -2.03 9.05
C ALA A 125 20.39 -2.13 7.75
N GLU A 126 21.08 -2.22 6.61
CA GLU A 126 20.47 -2.31 5.28
C GLU A 126 20.20 -3.77 4.86
N SER A 127 20.68 -4.77 5.60
CA SER A 127 20.45 -6.19 5.31
C SER A 127 19.06 -6.58 5.81
N GLN A 128 18.03 -6.34 4.97
CA GLN A 128 16.64 -6.66 5.22
C GLN A 128 16.17 -7.76 4.27
N PHE A 129 15.37 -8.67 4.77
CA PHE A 129 14.85 -9.83 4.05
C PHE A 129 13.32 -9.82 4.06
N GLU A 130 12.68 -10.25 2.96
CA GLU A 130 11.23 -10.17 2.84
C GLU A 130 10.66 -11.10 1.78
N PHE A 131 9.54 -11.75 2.10
CA PHE A 131 8.66 -12.45 1.15
C PHE A 131 7.41 -11.58 0.91
N SER A 132 7.54 -10.53 0.11
CA SER A 132 6.49 -9.50 -0.07
C SER A 132 5.38 -9.87 -1.03
N GLU A 133 5.47 -11.00 -1.73
CA GLU A 133 4.62 -11.43 -2.82
C GLU A 133 3.13 -11.43 -2.45
N VAL A 134 2.80 -11.90 -1.25
CA VAL A 134 1.43 -11.97 -0.75
C VAL A 134 0.73 -10.60 -0.74
N ARG A 135 1.48 -9.51 -0.51
CA ARG A 135 0.95 -8.14 -0.53
C ARG A 135 0.63 -7.63 -1.95
N HIS A 136 1.21 -8.29 -2.95
CA HIS A 136 0.98 -8.02 -4.38
C HIS A 136 0.00 -9.01 -5.02
N GLY A 137 -0.66 -9.85 -4.21
CA GLY A 137 -1.63 -10.84 -4.67
C GLY A 137 -1.02 -12.07 -5.34
N ILE A 138 0.30 -12.23 -5.29
CA ILE A 138 1.04 -13.39 -5.79
C ILE A 138 1.76 -14.12 -4.66
N ILE A 139 2.49 -15.18 -4.98
CA ILE A 139 3.22 -16.01 -4.00
C ILE A 139 4.68 -16.18 -4.41
N PRO A 140 5.60 -16.58 -3.51
CA PRO A 140 6.92 -17.06 -3.86
C PRO A 140 6.80 -18.41 -4.60
N GLY A 141 6.50 -18.34 -5.90
CA GLY A 141 5.98 -19.47 -6.67
C GLY A 141 7.00 -20.16 -7.58
N TYR A 142 8.30 -19.84 -7.45
CA TYR A 142 9.33 -20.58 -8.18
C TYR A 142 10.06 -21.59 -7.29
N GLY A 143 9.31 -22.18 -6.35
CA GLY A 143 9.76 -23.15 -5.37
C GLY A 143 10.13 -22.54 -4.03
N GLY A 144 9.85 -21.25 -3.82
CA GLY A 144 10.22 -20.54 -2.60
C GLY A 144 9.50 -21.00 -1.36
N ILE A 145 8.19 -21.28 -1.46
CA ILE A 145 7.39 -21.81 -0.34
C ILE A 145 7.94 -23.20 0.05
N ILE A 146 8.16 -24.06 -0.94
CA ILE A 146 8.61 -25.44 -0.73
C ILE A 146 10.01 -25.48 -0.13
N ARG A 147 10.93 -24.66 -0.63
CA ARG A 147 12.31 -24.59 -0.09
C ARG A 147 12.34 -23.99 1.30
N LEU A 148 11.62 -22.89 1.53
CA LEU A 148 11.60 -22.24 2.83
C LEU A 148 11.06 -23.18 3.92
N THR A 149 9.92 -23.84 3.67
CA THR A 149 9.32 -24.76 4.65
C THR A 149 10.21 -25.94 4.95
N ARG A 150 10.93 -26.46 3.95
CA ARG A 150 11.90 -27.55 4.13
C ARG A 150 13.21 -27.08 4.80
N THR A 151 13.50 -25.78 4.79
CA THR A 151 14.69 -25.22 5.45
C THR A 151 14.44 -24.90 6.91
N ILE A 152 13.32 -24.24 7.24
CA ILE A 152 13.07 -23.72 8.60
C ILE A 152 11.82 -24.28 9.30
N GLY A 153 11.10 -25.18 8.65
CA GLY A 153 9.87 -25.79 9.17
C GLY A 153 8.62 -24.91 8.96
N ILE A 154 7.44 -25.53 9.19
CA ILE A 154 6.14 -24.92 8.96
C ILE A 154 5.87 -23.75 9.92
N GLU A 155 6.18 -23.93 11.20
CA GLU A 155 5.89 -22.94 12.25
C GLU A 155 6.55 -21.59 11.96
N LYS A 156 7.83 -21.61 11.56
CA LYS A 156 8.60 -20.38 11.28
C LYS A 156 8.29 -19.79 9.91
N SER A 157 8.02 -20.63 8.90
CA SER A 157 7.81 -20.17 7.52
C SER A 157 6.44 -19.52 7.30
N LEU A 158 5.36 -20.06 7.88
CA LEU A 158 4.00 -19.55 7.67
C LEU A 158 3.83 -18.06 8.00
N PRO A 159 4.30 -17.53 9.16
CA PRO A 159 4.19 -16.10 9.45
C PRO A 159 4.94 -15.22 8.44
N LEU A 160 6.12 -15.64 7.96
CA LEU A 160 6.92 -14.90 6.99
C LEU A 160 6.21 -14.83 5.64
N LEU A 161 5.68 -15.94 5.16
CA LEU A 161 4.98 -16.06 3.89
C LEU A 161 3.61 -15.36 3.89
N LEU A 162 2.84 -15.48 5.00
CA LEU A 162 1.47 -14.95 5.08
C LEU A 162 1.39 -13.45 5.37
N ASN A 163 2.41 -12.87 6.01
CA ASN A 163 2.41 -11.45 6.36
C ASN A 163 3.28 -10.61 5.43
N GLY A 164 4.29 -11.20 4.80
CA GLY A 164 5.24 -10.48 3.96
C GLY A 164 6.00 -9.40 4.73
N ASN A 165 6.25 -9.58 6.02
CA ASN A 165 6.96 -8.59 6.83
C ASN A 165 8.46 -8.68 6.61
N GLN A 166 9.12 -7.53 6.70
CA GLN A 166 10.58 -7.46 6.71
C GLN A 166 11.16 -8.01 8.00
N PHE A 167 12.31 -8.67 7.90
CA PHE A 167 13.13 -9.13 9.01
C PHE A 167 14.62 -8.87 8.74
N ASN A 168 15.36 -8.55 9.79
CA ASN A 168 16.78 -8.19 9.68
C ASN A 168 17.70 -9.45 9.62
N ALA A 169 18.99 -9.23 9.41
CA ALA A 169 19.97 -10.30 9.27
C ALA A 169 20.06 -11.21 10.51
N LYS A 170 19.94 -10.65 11.72
CA LYS A 170 19.96 -11.45 12.97
C LYS A 170 18.72 -12.33 13.08
N GLN A 171 17.54 -11.77 12.80
CA GLN A 171 16.29 -12.54 12.74
C GLN A 171 16.35 -13.63 11.66
N ALA A 172 16.96 -13.34 10.51
CA ALA A 172 17.14 -14.31 9.43
C ALA A 172 18.04 -15.49 9.87
N LEU A 173 19.06 -15.23 10.68
CA LEU A 173 19.90 -16.25 11.30
C LEU A 173 19.10 -17.06 12.35
N ASP A 174 18.38 -16.38 13.24
CA ASP A 174 17.57 -17.01 14.31
C ASP A 174 16.46 -17.91 13.73
N PHE A 175 15.87 -17.51 12.61
CA PHE A 175 14.89 -18.34 11.91
C PHE A 175 15.53 -19.57 11.24
N GLY A 176 16.82 -19.51 10.91
CA GLY A 176 17.53 -20.53 10.13
C GLY A 176 17.50 -20.32 8.63
N PHE A 177 17.00 -19.16 8.16
CA PHE A 177 17.13 -18.78 6.76
C PHE A 177 18.59 -18.55 6.39
N LEU A 178 19.35 -17.82 7.21
CA LEU A 178 20.80 -17.68 7.08
C LEU A 178 21.52 -18.75 7.90
N ASN A 179 22.65 -19.23 7.39
CA ASN A 179 23.53 -20.14 8.09
C ASN A 179 24.60 -19.40 8.90
N LYS A 180 24.98 -18.17 8.47
CA LYS A 180 26.01 -17.39 9.13
C LYS A 180 25.91 -15.90 8.87
N LEU A 181 26.38 -15.11 9.85
CA LEU A 181 26.60 -13.66 9.72
C LEU A 181 28.09 -13.35 9.83
N GLU A 182 28.51 -12.34 9.07
CA GLU A 182 29.82 -11.74 9.14
C GLU A 182 29.71 -10.21 9.22
N ASN A 183 30.79 -9.56 9.67
CA ASN A 183 30.80 -8.11 9.86
C ASN A 183 31.43 -7.33 8.70
N SER A 184 31.94 -8.02 7.68
CA SER A 184 32.50 -7.40 6.48
C SER A 184 32.34 -8.29 5.26
N ASN A 185 32.36 -7.63 4.08
CA ASN A 185 32.23 -8.33 2.79
C ASN A 185 33.39 -9.28 2.51
N ASP A 186 34.64 -8.89 2.88
CA ASP A 186 35.81 -9.71 2.63
C ASP A 186 35.78 -10.99 3.48
N LYS A 187 35.47 -10.86 4.78
CA LYS A 187 35.28 -12.03 5.66
C LYS A 187 34.14 -12.93 5.17
N MET A 188 33.05 -12.37 4.65
CA MET A 188 31.95 -13.15 4.08
C MET A 188 32.44 -14.01 2.90
N ILE A 189 33.22 -13.42 1.99
CA ILE A 189 33.78 -14.17 0.84
C ILE A 189 34.78 -15.23 1.29
N ASP A 190 35.70 -14.89 2.19
CA ASP A 190 36.67 -15.84 2.73
C ASP A 190 35.98 -17.02 3.42
N LYS A 191 34.95 -16.76 4.23
CA LYS A 191 34.16 -17.79 4.89
C LYS A 191 33.36 -18.64 3.91
N SER A 192 32.88 -18.06 2.82
CA SER A 192 32.23 -18.79 1.72
C SER A 192 33.20 -19.77 1.07
N ILE A 193 34.43 -19.33 0.75
CA ILE A 193 35.50 -20.18 0.18
C ILE A 193 35.88 -21.31 1.17
N GLN A 194 36.07 -20.97 2.45
CA GLN A 194 36.40 -21.98 3.48
C GLN A 194 35.29 -23.03 3.60
N TRP A 195 34.02 -22.60 3.60
CA TRP A 195 32.91 -23.53 3.69
C TRP A 195 32.82 -24.44 2.45
N ILE A 196 32.99 -23.91 1.24
CA ILE A 196 33.02 -24.69 0.00
C ILE A 196 34.10 -25.76 0.07
N LYS A 197 35.33 -25.41 0.48
CA LYS A 197 36.44 -26.34 0.58
C LYS A 197 36.17 -27.50 1.56
N ALA A 198 35.44 -27.23 2.62
CA ALA A 198 35.10 -28.23 3.65
C ALA A 198 33.87 -29.08 3.30
N ASN A 199 33.06 -28.72 2.28
CA ASN A 199 31.75 -29.33 2.03
C ASN A 199 31.58 -29.74 0.55
N GLN A 200 32.57 -30.39 -0.05
CA GLN A 200 32.62 -30.69 -1.50
C GLN A 200 31.48 -31.62 -2.00
N ASN A 201 30.90 -32.45 -1.15
CA ASN A 201 29.83 -33.40 -1.52
C ASN A 201 28.48 -33.00 -0.94
N THR A 202 28.20 -31.72 -0.79
CA THR A 202 26.96 -31.23 -0.21
C THR A 202 25.82 -31.35 -1.21
N LEU A 203 24.75 -32.01 -0.79
CA LEU A 203 23.44 -32.02 -1.48
C LEU A 203 22.47 -31.07 -0.76
N GLN A 204 21.40 -30.66 -1.46
CA GLN A 204 20.31 -29.98 -0.79
C GLN A 204 19.67 -30.92 0.25
N PRO A 205 19.13 -30.39 1.37
CA PRO A 205 18.52 -31.23 2.40
C PRO A 205 17.47 -32.20 1.85
N TRP A 206 16.61 -31.73 0.95
CA TRP A 206 15.52 -32.51 0.34
C TRP A 206 15.96 -33.50 -0.72
N ASP A 207 17.19 -33.47 -1.15
CA ASP A 207 17.80 -34.46 -2.07
C ASP A 207 18.55 -35.58 -1.32
N GLN A 208 18.59 -35.48 -0.01
CA GLN A 208 19.20 -36.54 0.84
C GLN A 208 18.21 -37.67 1.05
N GLN A 209 18.70 -38.91 1.02
CA GLN A 209 17.90 -40.13 1.09
C GLN A 209 17.03 -40.23 2.35
N ASN A 210 17.45 -39.61 3.47
CA ASN A 210 16.79 -39.61 4.76
C ASN A 210 16.37 -38.20 5.17
N PHE A 211 15.86 -37.38 4.26
CA PHE A 211 15.40 -36.05 4.60
C PHE A 211 14.31 -36.10 5.66
N ILE A 212 14.53 -35.41 6.78
CA ILE A 212 13.54 -35.22 7.84
C ILE A 212 13.06 -33.77 7.78
N PHE A 213 11.74 -33.59 7.66
CA PHE A 213 11.14 -32.27 7.63
C PHE A 213 11.38 -31.55 8.97
N PRO A 214 11.94 -30.34 9.00
CA PRO A 214 12.21 -29.63 10.25
C PRO A 214 10.96 -29.46 11.11
N HIS A 215 11.01 -29.97 12.34
CA HIS A 215 9.88 -30.01 13.28
C HIS A 215 8.64 -30.80 12.81
N GLY A 216 8.81 -31.71 11.84
CA GLY A 216 7.76 -32.56 11.29
C GLY A 216 6.96 -31.93 10.15
N ASN A 217 6.26 -32.77 9.39
CA ASN A 217 5.35 -32.35 8.32
C ASN A 217 3.99 -31.86 8.88
N ALA A 218 3.01 -31.59 8.02
CA ALA A 218 1.70 -31.04 8.42
C ALA A 218 0.90 -31.93 9.39
N HIS A 219 1.19 -33.24 9.44
CA HIS A 219 0.50 -34.20 10.32
C HIS A 219 1.30 -34.58 11.58
N GLU A 220 2.49 -34.02 11.77
CA GLU A 220 3.42 -34.40 12.83
C GLU A 220 3.64 -33.29 13.87
N GLY A 221 3.98 -33.69 15.08
CA GLY A 221 4.33 -32.80 16.16
C GLY A 221 3.22 -31.82 16.55
N GLN A 222 3.55 -30.55 16.63
CA GLN A 222 2.59 -29.47 16.97
C GLN A 222 1.93 -28.85 15.73
N ASN A 223 2.37 -29.22 14.52
CA ASN A 223 1.89 -28.63 13.27
C ASN A 223 0.39 -28.79 13.02
N PRO A 224 -0.29 -29.93 13.34
CA PRO A 224 -1.73 -30.04 13.14
C PRO A 224 -2.52 -28.99 13.91
N ALA A 225 -2.16 -28.76 15.19
CA ALA A 225 -2.81 -27.74 16.02
C ALA A 225 -2.54 -26.32 15.53
N LEU A 226 -1.28 -26.05 15.11
CA LEU A 226 -0.89 -24.78 14.52
C LEU A 226 -1.66 -24.50 13.21
N ILE A 227 -1.67 -25.44 12.27
CA ILE A 227 -2.29 -25.31 10.95
C ILE A 227 -3.81 -25.12 11.09
N SER A 228 -4.48 -25.85 11.98
CA SER A 228 -5.93 -25.74 12.19
C SER A 228 -6.40 -24.34 12.58
N ALA A 229 -5.51 -23.53 13.18
CA ALA A 229 -5.82 -22.14 13.56
C ALA A 229 -5.68 -21.13 12.40
N TYR A 230 -4.95 -21.46 11.33
CA TYR A 230 -4.66 -20.50 10.27
C TYR A 230 -5.85 -20.18 9.37
N PRO A 231 -6.73 -21.10 8.95
CA PRO A 231 -7.88 -20.76 8.12
C PRO A 231 -8.75 -19.69 8.76
N GLY A 232 -9.03 -19.80 10.06
CA GLY A 232 -9.78 -18.78 10.80
C GLY A 232 -9.06 -17.43 10.86
N LYS A 233 -7.74 -17.44 11.09
CA LYS A 233 -6.92 -16.20 11.12
C LYS A 233 -6.89 -15.53 9.73
N ILE A 234 -6.67 -16.31 8.68
CA ILE A 234 -6.66 -15.82 7.29
C ILE A 234 -8.05 -15.25 6.95
N ARG A 235 -9.12 -16.00 7.20
CA ARG A 235 -10.49 -15.57 6.91
C ARG A 235 -10.88 -14.31 7.68
N LYS A 236 -10.48 -14.19 8.94
CA LYS A 236 -10.69 -12.98 9.75
C LYS A 236 -10.02 -11.76 9.11
N LYS A 237 -8.81 -11.91 8.55
CA LYS A 237 -8.03 -10.84 7.94
C LYS A 237 -8.49 -10.50 6.52
N THR A 238 -8.72 -11.52 5.68
CA THR A 238 -8.97 -11.38 4.24
C THR A 238 -10.45 -11.35 3.87
N ARG A 239 -11.32 -11.85 4.73
CA ARG A 239 -12.75 -12.11 4.47
C ARG A 239 -12.99 -13.01 3.25
N GLY A 240 -11.95 -13.72 2.78
CA GLY A 240 -11.99 -14.56 1.58
C GLY A 240 -11.73 -13.79 0.28
N ASN A 241 -11.41 -12.50 0.35
CA ASN A 241 -11.25 -11.64 -0.82
C ASN A 241 -9.81 -11.63 -1.37
N PHE A 242 -8.85 -12.14 -0.61
CA PHE A 242 -7.43 -12.22 -1.00
C PHE A 242 -7.01 -13.68 -1.08
N PRO A 243 -6.92 -14.26 -2.29
CA PRO A 243 -6.69 -15.70 -2.45
C PRO A 243 -5.25 -16.14 -2.12
N ALA A 244 -4.24 -15.28 -2.26
CA ALA A 244 -2.83 -15.65 -2.07
C ALA A 244 -2.51 -16.27 -0.69
N PRO A 245 -3.01 -15.76 0.46
CA PRO A 245 -2.76 -16.37 1.76
C PRO A 245 -3.33 -17.79 1.91
N GLU A 246 -4.54 -18.03 1.37
CA GLU A 246 -5.15 -19.36 1.38
C GLU A 246 -4.35 -20.32 0.49
N THR A 247 -3.92 -19.86 -0.69
CA THR A 247 -3.03 -20.60 -1.61
C THR A 247 -1.71 -20.99 -0.94
N ILE A 248 -1.06 -20.05 -0.23
CA ILE A 248 0.18 -20.34 0.52
C ILE A 248 -0.06 -21.44 1.56
N LEU A 249 -1.15 -21.33 2.33
CA LEU A 249 -1.46 -22.35 3.36
C LEU A 249 -1.65 -23.73 2.74
N SER A 250 -2.41 -23.85 1.63
CA SER A 250 -2.62 -25.12 0.91
C SER A 250 -1.30 -25.71 0.43
N ILE A 251 -0.42 -24.90 -0.17
CA ILE A 251 0.89 -25.35 -0.65
C ILE A 251 1.75 -25.85 0.51
N VAL A 252 1.77 -25.15 1.64
CA VAL A 252 2.56 -25.57 2.82
C VAL A 252 2.05 -26.90 3.37
N VAL A 253 0.74 -27.06 3.48
CA VAL A 253 0.14 -28.30 4.00
C VAL A 253 0.37 -29.46 3.05
N GLU A 254 -0.12 -29.39 1.82
CA GLU A 254 -0.04 -30.48 0.85
C GLU A 254 1.40 -30.78 0.43
N GLY A 255 2.21 -29.72 0.22
CA GLY A 255 3.60 -29.86 -0.18
C GLY A 255 4.51 -30.47 0.90
N SER A 256 4.12 -30.42 2.20
CA SER A 256 4.88 -31.05 3.26
C SER A 256 4.67 -32.58 3.34
N LEU A 257 3.66 -33.11 2.67
CA LEU A 257 3.26 -34.53 2.72
C LEU A 257 3.81 -35.36 1.59
N VAL A 258 4.48 -34.73 0.63
CA VAL A 258 4.99 -35.39 -0.59
C VAL A 258 6.48 -35.09 -0.77
N ASP A 259 7.13 -35.78 -1.70
CA ASP A 259 8.52 -35.51 -2.07
C ASP A 259 8.71 -34.09 -2.65
N PHE A 260 9.96 -33.67 -2.81
CA PHE A 260 10.29 -32.30 -3.24
C PHE A 260 9.77 -31.97 -4.64
N GLU A 261 9.95 -32.85 -5.61
CA GLU A 261 9.53 -32.62 -7.00
C GLU A 261 8.02 -32.55 -7.12
N THR A 262 7.30 -33.45 -6.46
CA THR A 262 5.84 -33.44 -6.39
C THR A 262 5.33 -32.18 -5.72
N ALA A 263 5.97 -31.74 -4.61
CA ALA A 263 5.64 -30.50 -3.92
C ALA A 263 5.82 -29.27 -4.82
N CYS A 264 6.93 -29.21 -5.57
CA CYS A 264 7.15 -28.13 -6.55
C CYS A 264 6.07 -28.10 -7.64
N ARG A 265 5.63 -29.24 -8.15
CA ARG A 265 4.54 -29.32 -9.14
C ARG A 265 3.19 -28.91 -8.53
N LEU A 266 2.90 -29.29 -7.28
CA LEU A 266 1.72 -28.81 -6.55
C LEU A 266 1.74 -27.27 -6.42
N GLU A 267 2.87 -26.67 -6.03
CA GLU A 267 3.03 -25.23 -5.97
C GLU A 267 2.75 -24.57 -7.33
N SER A 268 3.26 -25.13 -8.44
CA SER A 268 2.98 -24.62 -9.79
C SER A 268 1.50 -24.67 -10.14
N ARG A 269 0.82 -25.75 -9.79
CA ARG A 269 -0.64 -25.87 -10.02
C ARG A 269 -1.41 -24.81 -9.23
N PHE A 270 -1.15 -24.68 -7.94
CA PHE A 270 -1.80 -23.68 -7.10
C PHE A 270 -1.48 -22.25 -7.54
N TYR A 271 -0.23 -22.00 -7.96
CA TYR A 271 0.14 -20.68 -8.45
C TYR A 271 -0.54 -20.34 -9.78
N THR A 272 -0.65 -21.31 -10.68
CA THR A 272 -1.41 -21.17 -11.93
C THR A 272 -2.86 -20.79 -11.65
N GLU A 273 -3.54 -21.51 -10.75
CA GLU A 273 -4.90 -21.19 -10.35
C GLU A 273 -5.01 -19.79 -9.75
N LEU A 274 -4.05 -19.39 -8.91
CA LEU A 274 -4.01 -18.06 -8.32
C LEU A 274 -3.87 -16.96 -9.37
N LEU A 275 -2.97 -17.12 -10.34
CA LEU A 275 -2.70 -16.13 -11.39
C LEU A 275 -3.90 -15.87 -12.31
N LEU A 276 -4.76 -16.87 -12.48
CA LEU A 276 -5.98 -16.77 -13.32
C LEU A 276 -7.16 -16.13 -12.57
N LYS A 277 -7.08 -15.97 -11.24
CA LYS A 277 -8.15 -15.32 -10.47
C LYS A 277 -8.22 -13.82 -10.78
N GLU A 278 -9.44 -13.34 -11.02
CA GLU A 278 -9.71 -11.90 -11.27
C GLU A 278 -9.14 -11.01 -10.17
N ALA A 279 -9.33 -11.38 -8.90
CA ALA A 279 -8.77 -10.63 -7.76
C ALA A 279 -7.24 -10.47 -7.86
N THR A 280 -6.50 -11.51 -8.27
CA THR A 280 -5.05 -11.44 -8.47
C THR A 280 -4.69 -10.49 -9.60
N LYS A 281 -5.38 -10.58 -10.74
CA LYS A 281 -5.16 -9.68 -11.88
C LYS A 281 -5.44 -8.22 -11.50
N ASN A 282 -6.50 -7.97 -10.74
CA ASN A 282 -6.84 -6.65 -10.25
C ASN A 282 -5.79 -6.06 -9.29
N ILE A 283 -5.30 -6.88 -8.35
CA ILE A 283 -4.24 -6.46 -7.41
C ILE A 283 -2.95 -6.13 -8.17
N ILE A 284 -2.56 -6.96 -9.13
CA ILE A 284 -1.38 -6.70 -9.98
C ILE A 284 -1.59 -5.42 -10.79
N LYS A 285 -2.76 -5.24 -11.42
CA LYS A 285 -3.08 -4.05 -12.22
C LYS A 285 -2.95 -2.77 -11.39
N ALA A 286 -3.51 -2.76 -10.18
CA ALA A 286 -3.44 -1.61 -9.28
C ALA A 286 -2.02 -1.37 -8.75
N ASN A 287 -1.44 -2.36 -8.05
CA ASN A 287 -0.19 -2.18 -7.30
C ASN A 287 1.06 -2.11 -8.18
N TRP A 288 1.01 -2.67 -9.40
CA TRP A 288 2.16 -2.68 -10.29
C TRP A 288 2.00 -1.69 -11.44
N PHE A 289 0.96 -1.84 -12.27
CA PHE A 289 0.86 -1.02 -13.49
C PHE A 289 0.37 0.40 -13.20
N GLN A 290 -0.74 0.56 -12.49
CA GLN A 290 -1.33 1.87 -12.26
C GLN A 290 -0.48 2.70 -11.29
N LEU A 291 -0.01 2.11 -10.20
CA LEU A 291 0.87 2.78 -9.25
C LEU A 291 2.19 3.23 -9.92
N LYS A 292 2.81 2.36 -10.74
CA LYS A 292 4.03 2.69 -11.48
C LYS A 292 3.79 3.84 -12.47
N LYS A 293 2.64 3.85 -13.18
CA LYS A 293 2.27 4.97 -14.07
C LYS A 293 2.19 6.30 -13.32
N ILE A 294 1.52 6.33 -12.17
CA ILE A 294 1.41 7.54 -11.35
C ILE A 294 2.79 7.99 -10.88
N GLN A 295 3.59 7.10 -10.29
CA GLN A 295 4.94 7.41 -9.79
C GLN A 295 5.92 7.84 -10.89
N SER A 296 5.74 7.35 -12.12
CA SER A 296 6.54 7.78 -13.27
C SER A 296 6.13 9.15 -13.85
N GLY A 297 5.06 9.77 -13.32
CA GLY A 297 4.64 11.10 -13.69
C GLY A 297 3.49 11.17 -14.69
N LEU A 298 2.56 10.21 -14.67
CA LEU A 298 1.36 10.22 -15.54
C LEU A 298 0.67 11.59 -15.56
N SER A 299 0.41 12.14 -14.37
CA SER A 299 -0.32 13.40 -14.19
C SER A 299 0.59 14.60 -13.92
N ARG A 300 1.92 14.42 -13.99
CA ARG A 300 2.90 15.49 -13.88
C ARG A 300 3.00 16.28 -15.19
N PRO A 301 2.95 17.60 -15.17
CA PRO A 301 3.15 18.40 -16.40
C PRO A 301 4.45 18.07 -17.10
N GLN A 302 4.35 17.72 -18.40
CA GLN A 302 5.50 17.38 -19.22
C GLN A 302 6.36 18.61 -19.55
N LYS A 303 7.64 18.41 -19.90
CA LYS A 303 8.61 19.46 -20.29
C LYS A 303 9.01 20.44 -19.17
N ILE A 304 8.59 20.22 -17.93
CA ILE A 304 9.05 20.99 -16.79
C ILE A 304 10.16 20.20 -16.09
N PRO A 305 11.37 20.78 -15.91
CA PRO A 305 12.47 20.11 -15.24
C PRO A 305 12.06 19.64 -13.84
N LYS A 306 12.64 18.55 -13.36
CA LYS A 306 12.44 18.10 -11.96
C LYS A 306 12.97 19.14 -11.01
N THR A 307 12.20 19.45 -9.97
CA THR A 307 12.55 20.45 -8.97
C THR A 307 13.24 19.77 -7.80
N THR A 308 14.36 20.34 -7.37
CA THR A 308 14.99 19.96 -6.10
C THR A 308 14.38 20.82 -4.99
N ILE A 309 13.75 20.15 -4.02
CA ILE A 309 13.22 20.79 -2.82
C ILE A 309 14.16 20.40 -1.68
N SER A 310 14.63 21.38 -0.93
CA SER A 310 15.57 21.21 0.18
C SER A 310 15.00 21.68 1.53
N LYS A 311 14.18 22.73 1.53
CA LYS A 311 13.61 23.33 2.73
C LYS A 311 12.10 23.54 2.60
N VAL A 312 11.34 23.11 3.59
CA VAL A 312 9.87 23.17 3.61
C VAL A 312 9.36 23.87 4.86
N GLY A 313 8.40 24.78 4.70
CA GLY A 313 7.65 25.38 5.78
C GLY A 313 6.35 24.61 6.04
N VAL A 314 5.99 24.42 7.30
CA VAL A 314 4.72 23.83 7.72
C VAL A 314 4.04 24.77 8.71
N ILE A 315 2.85 25.27 8.36
CA ILE A 315 2.09 26.20 9.19
C ILE A 315 1.00 25.44 9.93
N GLY A 316 1.05 25.48 11.26
CA GLY A 316 0.24 24.68 12.15
C GLY A 316 0.95 23.39 12.55
N SER A 317 1.11 23.16 13.86
CA SER A 317 1.75 21.97 14.44
C SER A 317 0.74 20.97 15.01
N GLY A 318 -0.53 21.10 14.61
CA GLY A 318 -1.65 20.28 15.02
C GLY A 318 -1.55 18.82 14.56
N LEU A 319 -2.73 18.18 14.38
CA LEU A 319 -2.83 16.75 13.97
C LEU A 319 -2.16 16.48 12.62
N MET A 320 -2.34 17.35 11.65
CA MET A 320 -1.77 17.16 10.30
C MET A 320 -0.33 17.69 10.23
N GLY A 321 -0.08 18.92 10.73
CA GLY A 321 1.19 19.62 10.54
C GLY A 321 2.39 18.89 11.15
N HIS A 322 2.31 18.34 12.37
CA HIS A 322 3.42 17.57 12.92
C HIS A 322 3.73 16.31 12.08
N GLY A 323 2.70 15.68 11.50
CA GLY A 323 2.88 14.54 10.62
C GLY A 323 3.53 14.92 9.29
N ILE A 324 3.15 16.06 8.69
CA ILE A 324 3.76 16.62 7.46
C ILE A 324 5.23 16.98 7.71
N ALA A 325 5.52 17.65 8.84
CA ALA A 325 6.88 17.97 9.26
C ALA A 325 7.74 16.71 9.44
N TYR A 326 7.18 15.65 10.08
CA TYR A 326 7.85 14.37 10.27
C TYR A 326 8.24 13.71 8.95
N VAL A 327 7.29 13.54 8.00
CA VAL A 327 7.59 12.86 6.74
C VAL A 327 8.55 13.66 5.86
N SER A 328 8.49 14.99 5.91
CA SER A 328 9.42 15.88 5.22
C SER A 328 10.85 15.76 5.77
N ALA A 329 11.03 15.81 7.09
CA ALA A 329 12.33 15.65 7.73
C ALA A 329 12.91 14.25 7.54
N LYS A 330 12.07 13.21 7.58
CA LYS A 330 12.45 11.82 7.29
C LYS A 330 12.97 11.63 5.86
N ALA A 331 12.41 12.37 4.89
CA ALA A 331 12.86 12.42 3.50
C ALA A 331 14.16 13.23 3.28
N GLY A 332 14.76 13.76 4.37
CA GLY A 332 16.02 14.50 4.35
C GLY A 332 15.86 16.00 4.10
N LEU A 333 14.66 16.55 4.17
CA LEU A 333 14.41 17.99 3.99
C LEU A 333 14.62 18.74 5.30
N GLU A 334 15.06 19.99 5.21
CA GLU A 334 14.98 20.94 6.31
C GLU A 334 13.53 21.40 6.50
N VAL A 335 13.05 21.48 7.73
CA VAL A 335 11.66 21.81 8.04
C VAL A 335 11.58 22.96 9.03
N VAL A 336 10.82 23.99 8.68
CA VAL A 336 10.42 25.05 9.60
C VAL A 336 8.95 24.84 9.93
N MET A 337 8.65 24.42 11.17
CA MET A 337 7.29 24.20 11.64
C MET A 337 6.84 25.37 12.51
N VAL A 338 5.90 26.16 11.99
CA VAL A 338 5.41 27.40 12.63
C VAL A 338 4.03 27.17 13.23
N ASP A 339 3.81 27.68 14.45
CA ASP A 339 2.48 27.74 15.07
C ASP A 339 2.22 29.12 15.70
N SER A 340 1.00 29.39 16.12
CA SER A 340 0.55 30.67 16.69
C SER A 340 1.34 31.14 17.93
N ASN A 341 1.99 30.23 18.61
CA ASN A 341 2.89 30.48 19.74
C ASN A 341 3.88 29.31 19.91
N GLN A 342 5.02 29.60 20.57
CA GLN A 342 6.09 28.63 20.78
C GLN A 342 5.61 27.36 21.52
N SER A 343 4.73 27.49 22.50
CA SER A 343 4.20 26.34 23.26
C SER A 343 3.47 25.34 22.37
N ASN A 344 2.73 25.81 21.37
CA ASN A 344 2.07 24.92 20.40
C ASN A 344 3.07 24.26 19.45
N ALA A 345 4.06 25.02 18.95
CA ALA A 345 5.14 24.49 18.13
C ALA A 345 5.91 23.37 18.87
N ASP A 346 6.25 23.59 20.16
CA ASP A 346 6.93 22.61 21.01
C ASP A 346 6.07 21.35 21.22
N LYS A 347 4.76 21.49 21.45
CA LYS A 347 3.84 20.33 21.54
C LYS A 347 3.81 19.52 20.24
N GLY A 348 3.89 20.18 19.09
CA GLY A 348 4.02 19.52 17.80
C GLY A 348 5.30 18.69 17.71
N LEU A 349 6.43 19.28 18.12
CA LEU A 349 7.73 18.60 18.16
C LEU A 349 7.72 17.38 19.09
N GLU A 350 7.07 17.50 20.27
CA GLU A 350 6.91 16.38 21.20
C GLU A 350 6.11 15.22 20.61
N LYS A 351 5.08 15.49 19.76
CA LYS A 351 4.37 14.44 19.04
C LYS A 351 5.28 13.72 18.04
N ILE A 352 6.14 14.46 17.34
CA ILE A 352 7.14 13.87 16.41
C ILE A 352 8.12 12.99 17.17
N LYS A 353 8.63 13.42 18.33
CA LYS A 353 9.51 12.61 19.19
C LYS A 353 8.85 11.29 19.59
N LYS A 354 7.55 11.29 19.91
CA LYS A 354 6.80 10.07 20.23
C LYS A 354 6.71 9.10 19.02
N ILE A 355 6.52 9.61 17.81
CA ILE A 355 6.54 8.79 16.60
C ILE A 355 7.92 8.15 16.43
N LEU A 356 8.98 8.92 16.49
CA LEU A 356 10.37 8.44 16.35
C LEU A 356 10.72 7.39 17.40
N LEU A 357 10.35 7.60 18.67
CA LEU A 357 10.54 6.59 19.73
C LEU A 357 9.80 5.28 19.44
N SER A 358 8.59 5.36 18.88
CA SER A 358 7.85 4.18 18.44
C SER A 358 8.57 3.44 17.29
N ASP A 359 9.11 4.19 16.33
CA ASP A 359 9.80 3.62 15.18
C ASP A 359 11.13 2.96 15.59
N VAL A 360 11.87 3.55 16.54
CA VAL A 360 13.08 2.95 17.14
C VAL A 360 12.73 1.66 17.90
N LYS A 361 11.67 1.67 18.73
CA LYS A 361 11.22 0.48 19.47
C LYS A 361 10.82 -0.67 18.53
N LYS A 362 10.29 -0.35 17.36
CA LYS A 362 9.93 -1.32 16.32
C LYS A 362 11.11 -1.74 15.44
N HIS A 363 12.29 -1.23 15.72
CA HIS A 363 13.51 -1.42 14.91
C HIS A 363 13.35 -0.97 13.44
N ALA A 364 12.42 -0.04 13.17
CA ALA A 364 12.22 0.53 11.84
C ALA A 364 13.31 1.57 11.48
N ILE A 365 13.86 2.25 12.49
CA ILE A 365 15.00 3.17 12.37
C ILE A 365 15.94 3.00 13.58
N THR A 366 17.18 3.50 13.44
CA THR A 366 18.14 3.57 14.57
C THR A 366 17.98 4.87 15.37
N ASP A 367 18.51 4.91 16.60
CA ASP A 367 18.56 6.13 17.43
C ASP A 367 19.32 7.28 16.73
N SER A 368 20.36 6.98 15.97
CA SER A 368 21.11 7.99 15.19
C SER A 368 20.23 8.61 14.13
N ILE A 369 19.49 7.81 13.34
CA ILE A 369 18.56 8.31 12.32
C ILE A 369 17.45 9.15 12.97
N ALA A 370 16.93 8.73 14.12
CA ALA A 370 15.90 9.49 14.83
C ALA A 370 16.41 10.90 15.26
N LYS A 371 17.65 10.99 15.75
CA LYS A 371 18.29 12.26 16.09
C LYS A 371 18.50 13.15 14.86
N ASP A 372 18.95 12.57 13.75
CA ASP A 372 19.15 13.29 12.49
C ASP A 372 17.84 13.87 11.94
N ILE A 373 16.73 13.13 12.05
CA ILE A 373 15.39 13.60 11.65
C ILE A 373 14.97 14.79 12.54
N LEU A 374 15.15 14.69 13.87
CA LEU A 374 14.80 15.78 14.78
C LEU A 374 15.65 17.04 14.54
N TYR A 375 16.92 16.89 14.24
CA TYR A 375 17.84 18.00 13.95
C TYR A 375 17.39 18.84 12.74
N ARG A 376 16.71 18.22 11.77
CA ARG A 376 16.18 18.92 10.59
C ARG A 376 14.93 19.76 10.85
N ILE A 377 14.33 19.70 12.05
CA ILE A 377 13.06 20.36 12.35
C ILE A 377 13.30 21.55 13.28
N ASN A 378 13.04 22.74 12.76
CA ASN A 378 12.98 23.98 13.54
C ASN A 378 11.52 24.30 13.90
N ALA A 379 11.14 24.11 15.16
CA ALA A 379 9.81 24.43 15.67
C ALA A 379 9.82 25.86 16.28
N THR A 380 8.97 26.76 15.78
CA THR A 380 9.02 28.18 16.12
C THR A 380 7.63 28.82 16.01
N ASP A 381 7.47 30.00 16.62
CA ASP A 381 6.32 30.89 16.43
C ASP A 381 6.60 32.06 15.47
N LYS A 382 7.82 32.12 14.86
CA LYS A 382 8.27 33.22 14.02
C LYS A 382 8.14 32.87 12.53
N CYS A 383 7.24 33.58 11.82
CA CYS A 383 7.05 33.43 10.38
C CYS A 383 8.28 33.83 9.55
N GLU A 384 9.16 34.73 10.08
CA GLU A 384 10.39 35.12 9.40
C GLU A 384 11.32 33.93 9.09
N ASN A 385 11.27 32.89 9.91
CA ASN A 385 12.07 31.68 9.70
C ASN A 385 11.66 30.87 8.44
N LEU A 386 10.51 31.18 7.85
CA LEU A 386 10.06 30.61 6.58
C LEU A 386 10.85 31.12 5.37
N ASN A 387 11.64 32.18 5.55
CA ASN A 387 12.50 32.69 4.50
C ASN A 387 13.44 31.57 3.99
N GLY A 388 13.53 31.45 2.67
CA GLY A 388 14.32 30.43 1.99
C GLY A 388 13.64 29.08 1.88
N CYS A 389 12.39 28.90 2.33
CA CYS A 389 11.62 27.69 2.04
C CYS A 389 11.26 27.62 0.56
N ASP A 390 11.38 26.41 -0.02
CA ASP A 390 11.03 26.15 -1.42
C ASP A 390 9.53 25.92 -1.60
N LEU A 391 8.87 25.42 -0.55
CA LEU A 391 7.46 25.09 -0.51
C LEU A 391 6.92 25.27 0.91
N ILE A 392 5.72 25.83 1.03
CA ILE A 392 4.98 25.97 2.29
C ILE A 392 3.75 25.07 2.25
N VAL A 393 3.47 24.37 3.35
CA VAL A 393 2.21 23.63 3.54
C VAL A 393 1.46 24.23 4.74
N GLU A 394 0.34 24.86 4.48
CA GLU A 394 -0.58 25.35 5.50
C GLU A 394 -1.49 24.22 5.98
N ALA A 395 -1.52 23.95 7.28
CA ALA A 395 -2.29 22.92 7.95
C ALA A 395 -2.96 23.43 9.24
N VAL A 396 -3.46 24.67 9.21
CA VAL A 396 -4.24 25.27 10.32
C VAL A 396 -5.68 24.76 10.31
N TYR A 397 -6.49 25.21 11.28
CA TYR A 397 -7.90 24.83 11.39
C TYR A 397 -8.69 25.14 10.12
N GLU A 398 -9.70 24.30 9.79
CA GLU A 398 -10.48 24.33 8.55
C GLU A 398 -11.51 25.49 8.59
N ASP A 399 -11.02 26.69 8.40
CA ASP A 399 -11.81 27.94 8.33
C ASP A 399 -11.26 28.86 7.23
N LYS A 400 -12.11 29.25 6.27
CA LYS A 400 -11.71 30.05 5.09
C LYS A 400 -11.08 31.39 5.48
N LYS A 401 -11.62 32.06 6.52
CA LYS A 401 -11.13 33.37 6.95
C LYS A 401 -9.77 33.25 7.64
N LEU A 402 -9.60 32.23 8.48
CA LEU A 402 -8.32 31.96 9.14
C LEU A 402 -7.24 31.64 8.11
N LYS A 403 -7.52 30.72 7.18
CA LYS A 403 -6.58 30.34 6.11
C LYS A 403 -6.20 31.53 5.25
N GLY A 404 -7.14 32.39 4.89
CA GLY A 404 -6.86 33.64 4.16
C GLY A 404 -5.92 34.58 4.93
N LYS A 405 -6.13 34.80 6.24
CA LYS A 405 -5.22 35.62 7.08
C LYS A 405 -3.82 35.03 7.15
N VAL A 406 -3.72 33.71 7.32
CA VAL A 406 -2.43 32.99 7.36
C VAL A 406 -1.72 33.10 6.01
N THR A 407 -2.41 32.95 4.90
CA THR A 407 -1.84 33.15 3.56
C THR A 407 -1.20 34.51 3.41
N ILE A 408 -1.96 35.57 3.70
CA ILE A 408 -1.46 37.00 3.63
C ILE A 408 -0.24 37.20 4.52
N GLU A 409 -0.24 36.66 5.74
CA GLU A 409 0.87 36.85 6.69
C GLU A 409 2.12 36.11 6.22
N VAL A 410 1.99 34.84 5.82
CA VAL A 410 3.13 34.00 5.42
C VAL A 410 3.77 34.51 4.12
N GLU A 411 2.97 34.97 3.15
CA GLU A 411 3.50 35.51 1.88
C GLU A 411 4.38 36.76 2.04
N ARG A 412 4.33 37.47 3.16
CA ARG A 412 5.28 38.55 3.46
C ARG A 412 6.70 38.07 3.70
N HIS A 413 6.87 36.81 4.04
CA HIS A 413 8.14 36.20 4.44
C HIS A 413 8.72 35.23 3.41
N ILE A 414 8.02 35.00 2.31
CA ILE A 414 8.46 34.08 1.23
C ILE A 414 8.51 34.82 -0.11
N LEU A 415 9.28 34.28 -1.06
CA LEU A 415 9.33 34.81 -2.42
C LEU A 415 8.11 34.37 -3.22
N ASN A 416 7.63 35.22 -4.13
CA ASN A 416 6.43 34.98 -4.94
C ASN A 416 6.52 33.75 -5.87
N ASP A 417 7.73 33.28 -6.20
CA ASP A 417 7.95 32.08 -7.04
C ASP A 417 7.91 30.76 -6.25
N LYS A 418 7.74 30.84 -4.92
CA LYS A 418 7.66 29.67 -4.04
C LYS A 418 6.23 29.12 -3.99
N VAL A 419 6.12 27.81 -3.85
CA VAL A 419 4.82 27.15 -3.78
C VAL A 419 4.19 27.36 -2.41
N PHE A 420 2.97 27.90 -2.39
CA PHE A 420 2.11 27.92 -1.21
C PHE A 420 1.01 26.88 -1.36
N ALA A 421 0.98 25.90 -0.48
CA ALA A 421 0.01 24.81 -0.50
C ALA A 421 -0.90 24.84 0.72
N SER A 422 -2.21 24.66 0.53
CA SER A 422 -3.14 24.45 1.63
C SER A 422 -3.49 22.96 1.77
N ASN A 423 -3.48 22.45 3.01
CA ASN A 423 -3.91 21.08 3.36
C ASN A 423 -5.40 21.03 3.69
N THR A 424 -6.21 21.88 3.09
CA THR A 424 -7.68 21.81 3.24
C THR A 424 -8.22 20.49 2.72
N SER A 425 -9.33 20.01 3.30
CA SER A 425 -10.03 18.80 2.85
C SER A 425 -11.31 19.09 2.06
N THR A 426 -11.87 20.30 2.19
CA THR A 426 -13.19 20.62 1.63
C THR A 426 -13.31 21.97 0.95
N ILE A 427 -12.46 22.94 1.33
CA ILE A 427 -12.56 24.31 0.81
C ILE A 427 -11.92 24.37 -0.58
N PRO A 428 -12.62 24.87 -1.62
CA PRO A 428 -12.04 25.02 -2.95
C PRO A 428 -10.72 25.79 -2.93
N ILE A 429 -9.72 25.29 -3.63
CA ILE A 429 -8.39 25.89 -3.73
C ILE A 429 -8.46 27.25 -4.44
N THR A 430 -9.32 27.35 -5.45
CA THR A 430 -9.57 28.59 -6.18
C THR A 430 -10.02 29.70 -5.23
N ASP A 431 -10.93 29.39 -4.31
CA ASP A 431 -11.43 30.35 -3.30
C ASP A 431 -10.36 30.80 -2.29
N LEU A 432 -9.48 29.87 -1.89
CA LEU A 432 -8.38 30.19 -0.97
C LEU A 432 -7.31 31.05 -1.67
N ALA A 433 -7.04 30.76 -2.95
CA ALA A 433 -6.07 31.48 -3.75
C ALA A 433 -6.44 32.97 -3.99
N GLU A 434 -7.72 33.37 -3.79
CA GLU A 434 -8.13 34.77 -3.86
C GLU A 434 -7.42 35.65 -2.82
N ASN A 435 -6.96 35.09 -1.72
CA ASN A 435 -6.21 35.80 -0.68
C ASN A 435 -4.69 35.83 -0.93
N SER A 436 -4.20 35.13 -1.97
CA SER A 436 -2.80 35.06 -2.31
C SER A 436 -2.38 36.20 -3.27
N ASN A 437 -1.19 36.75 -3.04
CA ASN A 437 -0.58 37.69 -3.98
C ASN A 437 -0.04 37.03 -5.24
N SER A 438 0.12 35.70 -5.21
CA SER A 438 0.66 34.89 -6.30
C SER A 438 -0.21 33.64 -6.52
N PRO A 439 -1.47 33.79 -6.97
CA PRO A 439 -2.42 32.68 -7.09
C PRO A 439 -1.97 31.59 -8.08
N GLU A 440 -1.05 31.90 -9.00
CA GLU A 440 -0.42 30.93 -9.89
C GLU A 440 0.59 30.02 -9.16
N SER A 441 1.08 30.44 -7.99
CA SER A 441 1.96 29.67 -7.08
C SER A 441 1.16 28.96 -5.96
N PHE A 442 -0.16 29.13 -5.93
CA PHE A 442 -1.06 28.53 -4.93
C PHE A 442 -1.63 27.19 -5.41
N ILE A 443 -1.67 26.17 -4.50
CA ILE A 443 -2.11 24.81 -4.83
C ILE A 443 -2.69 24.12 -3.58
N GLY A 444 -3.51 23.07 -3.77
CA GLY A 444 -3.89 22.16 -2.69
C GLY A 444 -2.93 20.99 -2.57
N ILE A 445 -2.53 20.65 -1.34
CA ILE A 445 -1.83 19.40 -1.03
C ILE A 445 -2.51 18.77 0.18
N HIS A 446 -3.50 17.93 -0.09
CA HIS A 446 -4.34 17.29 0.91
C HIS A 446 -3.72 15.98 1.38
N PHE A 447 -3.27 15.97 2.62
CA PHE A 447 -2.73 14.79 3.31
C PHE A 447 -3.84 14.06 4.08
N PHE A 448 -3.67 12.77 4.26
CA PHE A 448 -4.59 11.92 5.02
C PHE A 448 -4.02 11.54 6.38
N SER A 449 -4.88 11.48 7.38
CA SER A 449 -4.50 11.13 8.75
C SER A 449 -4.53 9.60 8.98
N PRO A 450 -3.51 9.01 9.66
CA PRO A 450 -2.25 9.62 10.13
C PRO A 450 -1.22 9.80 9.00
N VAL A 451 -0.64 11.00 8.88
CA VAL A 451 0.24 11.35 7.75
C VAL A 451 1.42 10.41 7.58
N ASN A 452 2.01 9.92 8.67
CA ASN A 452 3.15 9.00 8.63
C ASN A 452 2.79 7.58 8.13
N GLN A 453 1.51 7.21 8.10
CA GLN A 453 1.03 5.89 7.68
C GLN A 453 0.35 5.92 6.30
N MET A 454 -0.40 6.98 6.03
CA MET A 454 -1.14 7.13 4.77
C MET A 454 -0.19 7.42 3.61
N LYS A 455 -0.30 6.63 2.56
CA LYS A 455 0.62 6.72 1.40
C LYS A 455 0.20 7.78 0.38
N LEU A 456 -1.08 8.10 0.28
CA LEU A 456 -1.64 9.00 -0.72
C LEU A 456 -1.51 10.46 -0.28
N VAL A 457 -1.30 11.33 -1.27
CA VAL A 457 -1.48 12.78 -1.18
C VAL A 457 -2.27 13.23 -2.40
N GLU A 458 -3.36 13.96 -2.17
CA GLU A 458 -4.17 14.53 -3.24
C GLU A 458 -3.66 15.94 -3.55
N ILE A 459 -3.29 16.18 -4.81
CA ILE A 459 -2.77 17.46 -5.31
C ILE A 459 -3.87 18.14 -6.11
N ILE A 460 -4.38 19.25 -5.59
CA ILE A 460 -5.56 19.91 -6.14
C ILE A 460 -5.13 21.15 -6.92
N LYS A 461 -5.40 21.14 -8.20
CA LYS A 461 -5.11 22.24 -9.11
C LYS A 461 -6.27 23.25 -9.10
N GLY A 462 -6.06 24.41 -8.49
CA GLY A 462 -6.97 25.55 -8.58
C GLY A 462 -6.99 26.14 -10.00
N GLU A 463 -7.95 27.02 -10.28
CA GLU A 463 -8.15 27.61 -11.60
C GLU A 463 -6.91 28.35 -12.14
N LYS A 464 -6.22 29.11 -11.27
CA LYS A 464 -5.05 29.91 -11.62
C LYS A 464 -3.72 29.18 -11.39
N THR A 465 -3.72 27.99 -10.78
CA THR A 465 -2.51 27.23 -10.47
C THR A 465 -1.68 26.93 -11.72
N SER A 466 -0.42 27.36 -11.74
CA SER A 466 0.47 27.18 -12.88
C SER A 466 0.93 25.73 -13.04
N LYS A 467 1.30 25.34 -14.26
CA LYS A 467 1.91 24.02 -14.54
C LYS A 467 3.22 23.83 -13.76
N SER A 468 4.01 24.90 -13.53
CA SER A 468 5.22 24.84 -12.75
C SER A 468 4.94 24.51 -11.29
N THR A 469 3.94 25.16 -10.69
CA THR A 469 3.50 24.91 -9.31
C THR A 469 3.03 23.48 -9.14
N LEU A 470 2.20 22.97 -10.07
CA LEU A 470 1.76 21.58 -10.06
C LEU A 470 2.95 20.60 -10.16
N ALA A 471 3.93 20.87 -11.03
CA ALA A 471 5.11 20.02 -11.15
C ALA A 471 5.96 19.99 -9.86
N LYS A 472 6.15 21.15 -9.21
CA LYS A 472 6.86 21.26 -7.93
C LYS A 472 6.13 20.50 -6.80
N ALA A 473 4.80 20.63 -6.70
CA ALA A 473 3.99 19.91 -5.72
C ALA A 473 4.03 18.40 -5.94
N PHE A 474 4.00 17.96 -7.19
CA PHE A 474 4.14 16.55 -7.57
C PHE A 474 5.52 16.00 -7.18
N ASP A 475 6.61 16.73 -7.50
CA ASP A 475 7.97 16.35 -7.14
C ASP A 475 8.17 16.30 -5.61
N PHE A 476 7.55 17.21 -4.86
CA PHE A 476 7.52 17.20 -3.40
C PHE A 476 6.86 15.93 -2.86
N ALA A 477 5.67 15.57 -3.36
CA ALA A 477 4.96 14.38 -2.92
C ALA A 477 5.81 13.11 -3.15
N LEU A 478 6.46 12.97 -4.31
CA LEU A 478 7.39 11.87 -4.57
C LEU A 478 8.61 11.90 -3.64
N LYS A 479 9.17 13.09 -3.36
CA LYS A 479 10.35 13.24 -2.49
C LYS A 479 10.08 12.75 -1.07
N ILE A 480 8.86 12.96 -0.55
CA ILE A 480 8.43 12.50 0.77
C ILE A 480 7.79 11.09 0.73
N GLU A 481 8.05 10.33 -0.33
CA GLU A 481 7.59 8.94 -0.54
C GLU A 481 6.06 8.78 -0.52
N LYS A 482 5.32 9.81 -0.96
CA LYS A 482 3.87 9.75 -1.14
C LYS A 482 3.48 9.47 -2.58
N ILE A 483 2.29 8.92 -2.75
CA ILE A 483 1.66 8.69 -4.06
C ILE A 483 0.91 9.97 -4.43
N PRO A 484 1.33 10.73 -5.45
CA PRO A 484 0.66 11.95 -5.87
C PRO A 484 -0.58 11.64 -6.71
N LEU A 485 -1.76 12.02 -6.24
CA LEU A 485 -3.00 11.99 -6.98
C LEU A 485 -3.34 13.41 -7.44
N VAL A 486 -3.31 13.68 -8.74
CA VAL A 486 -3.63 15.02 -9.28
C VAL A 486 -5.09 15.10 -9.65
N VAL A 487 -5.78 16.12 -9.11
CA VAL A 487 -7.20 16.37 -9.37
C VAL A 487 -7.46 17.85 -9.67
N SER A 488 -8.56 18.14 -10.37
CA SER A 488 -9.05 19.51 -10.54
C SER A 488 -9.81 19.95 -9.29
N ASP A 489 -9.88 21.27 -9.09
CA ASP A 489 -10.54 21.87 -7.94
C ASP A 489 -12.06 21.64 -7.97
N SER A 490 -12.60 21.27 -6.86
CA SER A 490 -14.04 21.18 -6.58
C SER A 490 -14.24 21.09 -5.06
N ARG A 491 -15.46 21.31 -4.59
CA ARG A 491 -15.75 21.13 -3.17
C ARG A 491 -15.60 19.65 -2.76
N GLY A 492 -14.73 19.37 -1.78
CA GLY A 492 -14.41 18.02 -1.31
C GLY A 492 -13.57 17.20 -2.29
N PHE A 493 -13.08 17.81 -3.36
CA PHE A 493 -12.18 17.25 -4.36
C PHE A 493 -12.66 15.89 -4.90
N TYR A 494 -11.78 14.94 -5.14
CA TYR A 494 -12.14 13.59 -5.54
C TYR A 494 -12.33 12.66 -4.33
N THR A 495 -11.33 12.61 -3.45
CA THR A 495 -11.30 11.59 -2.40
C THR A 495 -12.40 11.78 -1.36
N THR A 496 -12.61 13.00 -0.86
CA THR A 496 -13.66 13.30 0.11
C THR A 496 -15.05 13.09 -0.49
N ARG A 497 -15.29 13.54 -1.74
CA ARG A 497 -16.58 13.37 -2.42
C ARG A 497 -17.01 11.91 -2.53
N VAL A 498 -16.08 11.04 -2.99
CA VAL A 498 -16.40 9.63 -3.21
C VAL A 498 -16.51 8.90 -1.87
N PHE A 499 -15.60 9.17 -0.93
CA PHE A 499 -15.62 8.58 0.40
C PHE A 499 -16.89 8.92 1.20
N GLU A 500 -17.37 10.15 1.10
CA GLU A 500 -18.61 10.55 1.77
C GLU A 500 -19.81 9.69 1.37
N ARG A 501 -19.85 9.18 0.13
CA ARG A 501 -20.92 8.27 -0.32
C ARG A 501 -20.95 6.99 0.48
N TYR A 502 -19.78 6.43 0.84
CA TYR A 502 -19.69 5.27 1.71
C TYR A 502 -20.26 5.54 3.12
N ALA A 503 -19.87 6.66 3.72
CA ALA A 503 -20.34 7.05 5.05
C ALA A 503 -21.84 7.36 5.05
N LYS A 504 -22.31 8.15 4.08
CA LYS A 504 -23.72 8.52 3.93
C LYS A 504 -24.61 7.31 3.69
N GLU A 505 -24.15 6.35 2.88
CA GLU A 505 -24.91 5.13 2.62
C GLU A 505 -25.01 4.23 3.87
N GLY A 506 -23.97 4.18 4.72
CA GLY A 506 -24.06 3.52 6.03
C GLY A 506 -25.13 4.13 6.94
N MET A 507 -25.25 5.46 6.96
CA MET A 507 -26.30 6.16 7.71
C MET A 507 -27.70 5.97 7.08
N ALA A 508 -27.81 5.96 5.75
CA ALA A 508 -29.06 5.69 5.07
C ALA A 508 -29.59 4.29 5.41
N LEU A 509 -28.74 3.25 5.34
CA LEU A 509 -29.07 1.90 5.75
C LEU A 509 -29.54 1.83 7.21
N LEU A 510 -28.89 2.58 8.10
CA LEU A 510 -29.27 2.65 9.51
C LEU A 510 -30.65 3.31 9.68
N HIS A 511 -30.87 4.43 9.00
CA HIS A 511 -32.16 5.15 9.01
C HIS A 511 -33.32 4.29 8.48
N GLU A 512 -33.08 3.48 7.46
CA GLU A 512 -34.03 2.53 6.89
C GLU A 512 -34.40 1.39 7.85
N GLY A 513 -33.69 1.23 8.97
CA GLY A 513 -33.99 0.26 10.02
C GLY A 513 -33.13 -1.01 9.99
N ASN A 514 -32.07 -1.04 9.20
CA ASN A 514 -31.13 -2.16 9.19
C ASN A 514 -30.34 -2.24 10.54
N HIS A 515 -30.04 -3.46 10.96
CA HIS A 515 -29.26 -3.65 12.18
C HIS A 515 -27.81 -3.15 11.98
N PRO A 516 -27.28 -2.27 12.86
CA PRO A 516 -25.97 -1.66 12.66
C PRO A 516 -24.82 -2.67 12.61
N VAL A 517 -24.92 -3.81 13.29
CA VAL A 517 -23.93 -4.90 13.15
C VAL A 517 -23.94 -5.51 11.76
N SER A 518 -25.12 -5.63 11.13
CA SER A 518 -25.26 -6.16 9.76
C SER A 518 -24.64 -5.19 8.75
N ILE A 519 -24.85 -3.86 8.92
CA ILE A 519 -24.25 -2.81 8.09
C ILE A 519 -22.71 -2.89 8.15
N GLU A 520 -22.15 -2.93 9.35
CA GLU A 520 -20.70 -3.04 9.57
C GLU A 520 -20.13 -4.36 9.01
N SER A 521 -20.88 -5.47 9.17
CA SER A 521 -20.48 -6.78 8.67
C SER A 521 -20.49 -6.83 7.14
N ALA A 522 -21.53 -6.28 6.49
CA ALA A 522 -21.63 -6.19 5.04
C ALA A 522 -20.48 -5.38 4.42
N ALA A 523 -20.16 -4.23 5.02
CA ALA A 523 -19.03 -3.41 4.57
C ALA A 523 -17.69 -4.15 4.68
N ARG A 524 -17.47 -4.88 5.77
CA ARG A 524 -16.25 -5.70 5.93
C ARG A 524 -16.22 -6.90 5.00
N ALA A 525 -17.36 -7.53 4.73
CA ALA A 525 -17.47 -8.62 3.76
C ALA A 525 -17.17 -8.12 2.33
N ALA A 526 -17.60 -6.91 2.00
CA ALA A 526 -17.24 -6.20 0.78
C ALA A 526 -15.72 -5.88 0.69
N GLY A 527 -14.96 -6.02 1.78
CA GLY A 527 -13.52 -5.82 1.80
C GLY A 527 -13.06 -4.44 2.27
N PHE A 528 -13.96 -3.58 2.72
CA PHE A 528 -13.57 -2.31 3.34
C PHE A 528 -12.86 -2.55 4.68
N PRO A 529 -11.76 -1.83 4.97
CA PRO A 529 -10.97 -2.05 6.19
C PRO A 529 -11.73 -1.67 7.45
N VAL A 530 -12.63 -0.70 7.37
CA VAL A 530 -13.44 -0.18 8.47
C VAL A 530 -14.88 -0.03 7.99
N GLY A 531 -15.84 -0.43 8.82
CA GLY A 531 -17.25 -0.23 8.48
C GLY A 531 -17.67 1.25 8.54
N PRO A 532 -18.76 1.63 7.85
CA PRO A 532 -19.14 3.04 7.66
C PRO A 532 -19.46 3.77 8.97
N LEU A 533 -20.14 3.13 9.90
CA LEU A 533 -20.50 3.74 11.18
C LEU A 533 -19.26 3.94 12.08
N ALA A 534 -18.34 2.96 12.07
CA ALA A 534 -17.09 3.08 12.78
C ALA A 534 -16.19 4.21 12.21
N VAL A 535 -16.17 4.37 10.90
CA VAL A 535 -15.39 5.43 10.25
C VAL A 535 -15.97 6.82 10.56
N ILE A 536 -17.28 6.96 10.61
CA ILE A 536 -17.95 8.22 11.00
C ILE A 536 -17.58 8.62 12.43
N ASP A 537 -17.53 7.66 13.36
CA ASP A 537 -17.10 7.92 14.73
C ASP A 537 -15.63 8.42 14.80
N GLU A 538 -14.75 7.90 13.94
CA GLU A 538 -13.35 8.34 13.86
C GLU A 538 -13.22 9.77 13.33
N ILE A 539 -14.05 10.15 12.35
CA ILE A 539 -14.04 11.49 11.74
C ILE A 539 -14.67 12.51 12.69
N SER A 540 -15.64 12.12 13.49
CA SER A 540 -16.55 12.92 14.33
C SER A 540 -17.85 13.28 13.63
N ILE A 541 -18.96 12.90 14.24
CA ILE A 541 -20.32 13.23 13.78
C ILE A 541 -20.53 14.75 13.84
N GLN A 542 -19.91 15.43 14.84
CA GLN A 542 -19.93 16.90 14.95
C GLN A 542 -19.31 17.56 13.72
N LEU A 543 -18.14 17.05 13.24
CA LEU A 543 -17.51 17.59 12.04
C LEU A 543 -18.40 17.47 10.80
N LEU A 544 -19.11 16.34 10.65
CA LEU A 544 -20.09 16.17 9.55
C LEU A 544 -21.24 17.17 9.64
N ALA A 545 -21.73 17.46 10.84
CA ALA A 545 -22.74 18.50 11.05
C ALA A 545 -22.21 19.90 10.70
N ASP A 546 -20.97 20.21 11.08
CA ASP A 546 -20.32 21.49 10.78
C ASP A 546 -20.15 21.69 9.27
N ILE A 547 -19.68 20.65 8.55
CA ILE A 547 -19.55 20.65 7.09
C ILE A 547 -20.94 20.86 6.43
N ARG A 548 -21.97 20.14 6.91
CA ARG A 548 -23.36 20.31 6.45
C ARG A 548 -23.83 21.75 6.60
N ASN A 549 -23.58 22.37 7.76
CA ASN A 549 -24.03 23.74 8.06
C ASN A 549 -23.29 24.79 7.21
N GLN A 550 -22.00 24.58 6.94
CA GLN A 550 -21.22 25.43 6.02
C GLN A 550 -21.74 25.30 4.57
N SER A 551 -22.18 24.09 4.16
CA SER A 551 -22.71 23.84 2.81
C SER A 551 -24.12 24.45 2.61
N GLY A 552 -24.93 24.52 3.64
CA GLY A 552 -26.29 25.05 3.58
C GLY A 552 -26.38 26.53 3.31
N ASN A 553 -25.31 27.30 3.45
CA ASN A 553 -25.25 28.72 3.12
C ASN A 553 -24.98 29.01 1.62
N ASP A 554 -24.53 27.99 0.85
CA ASP A 554 -24.05 28.18 -0.52
C ASP A 554 -24.92 27.51 -1.60
N LEU A 555 -25.89 26.66 -1.29
CA LEU A 555 -26.63 25.87 -2.29
C LEU A 555 -28.14 25.71 -2.01
N ASN A 556 -28.89 25.93 -3.08
CA ASN A 556 -30.28 25.63 -3.45
C ASN A 556 -31.15 24.81 -2.45
N PRO A 557 -32.37 25.29 -2.11
CA PRO A 557 -33.20 24.74 -1.03
C PRO A 557 -33.98 23.44 -1.37
N LYS A 558 -33.70 22.77 -2.49
CA LYS A 558 -34.29 21.45 -2.77
C LYS A 558 -33.48 20.34 -2.07
N LYS A 559 -33.78 20.08 -0.79
CA LYS A 559 -33.37 18.86 -0.11
C LYS A 559 -34.01 17.68 -0.83
N THR A 560 -33.15 16.76 -1.39
CA THR A 560 -33.66 15.48 -1.88
C THR A 560 -34.04 14.58 -0.69
N GLU A 561 -34.98 13.66 -0.86
CA GLU A 561 -35.37 12.69 0.20
C GLU A 561 -34.18 11.92 0.74
N SER A 562 -33.19 11.64 -0.11
CA SER A 562 -31.92 10.97 0.29
C SER A 562 -31.07 11.83 1.23
N GLU A 563 -31.08 13.16 1.12
CA GLU A 563 -30.39 14.06 2.02
C GLU A 563 -31.05 14.17 3.39
N SER A 564 -32.35 13.88 3.51
CA SER A 564 -33.02 13.87 4.79
C SER A 564 -32.57 12.72 5.67
N SER A 565 -32.37 11.51 5.12
CA SER A 565 -32.11 10.30 5.90
C SER A 565 -30.81 10.36 6.74
N TRP A 566 -29.66 10.76 6.16
CA TRP A 566 -28.44 10.88 6.95
C TRP A 566 -28.42 12.11 7.84
N ASN A 567 -29.13 13.18 7.47
CA ASN A 567 -29.27 14.36 8.32
C ASN A 567 -30.04 14.03 9.60
N ASP A 568 -31.10 13.23 9.50
CA ASP A 568 -31.88 12.77 10.66
C ASP A 568 -31.04 11.90 11.60
N VAL A 569 -30.15 11.05 11.04
CA VAL A 569 -29.20 10.27 11.84
C VAL A 569 -28.21 11.17 12.57
N ILE A 570 -27.61 12.16 11.88
CA ILE A 570 -26.68 13.12 12.50
C ILE A 570 -27.39 13.90 13.62
N ASP A 571 -28.60 14.40 13.35
CA ASP A 571 -29.35 15.19 14.31
C ASP A 571 -29.78 14.37 15.53
N TYR A 572 -30.21 13.11 15.36
CA TYR A 572 -30.47 12.20 16.47
C TYR A 572 -29.21 11.98 17.32
N MET A 573 -28.09 11.64 16.69
CA MET A 573 -26.83 11.33 17.39
C MET A 573 -26.30 12.51 18.20
N LEU A 574 -26.42 13.74 17.67
CA LEU A 574 -25.91 14.94 18.34
C LEU A 574 -26.90 15.55 19.32
N LYS A 575 -28.17 15.74 18.91
CA LYS A 575 -29.14 16.53 19.68
C LYS A 575 -29.90 15.69 20.71
N ILE A 576 -30.13 14.40 20.43
CA ILE A 576 -30.94 13.52 21.29
C ILE A 576 -30.04 12.58 22.09
N ALA A 577 -29.21 11.79 21.41
CA ALA A 577 -28.35 10.80 22.06
C ALA A 577 -27.06 11.40 22.68
N ASN A 578 -26.67 12.62 22.29
CA ASN A 578 -25.44 13.29 22.72
C ASN A 578 -24.20 12.40 22.55
N ARG A 579 -24.02 11.86 21.33
CA ARG A 579 -22.96 10.88 20.94
C ARG A 579 -22.16 11.39 19.75
N PRO A 580 -21.22 12.36 19.96
CA PRO A 580 -20.55 13.06 18.86
C PRO A 580 -19.42 12.28 18.18
N GLY A 581 -19.01 11.11 18.69
CA GLY A 581 -18.01 10.25 18.08
C GLY A 581 -16.94 9.76 19.06
N ARG A 582 -15.91 9.12 18.52
CA ARG A 582 -14.85 8.44 19.27
C ARG A 582 -14.11 9.36 20.23
N ALA A 583 -13.80 10.58 19.85
CA ALA A 583 -13.05 11.54 20.68
C ALA A 583 -13.76 11.83 22.02
N ALA A 584 -15.11 11.77 22.05
CA ALA A 584 -15.93 11.90 23.23
C ALA A 584 -16.21 10.55 23.95
N GLY A 585 -15.60 9.47 23.48
CA GLY A 585 -15.79 8.12 24.02
C GLY A 585 -17.10 7.44 23.61
N LYS A 586 -17.96 8.10 22.83
CA LYS A 586 -19.26 7.58 22.41
C LYS A 586 -19.73 8.17 21.08
N GLY A 587 -20.07 7.30 20.16
CA GLY A 587 -20.65 7.59 18.85
C GLY A 587 -21.65 6.51 18.49
N PHE A 588 -21.63 5.95 17.29
CA PHE A 588 -22.35 4.72 16.96
C PHE A 588 -21.85 3.56 17.82
N TYR A 589 -20.59 3.64 18.22
CA TYR A 589 -19.96 2.73 19.16
C TYR A 589 -19.76 3.38 20.53
N ASP A 590 -19.68 2.52 21.55
CA ASP A 590 -19.11 2.85 22.85
C ASP A 590 -17.63 2.48 22.86
N TYR A 591 -16.78 3.33 23.45
CA TYR A 591 -15.31 3.22 23.47
C TYR A 591 -14.78 3.10 24.92
N PRO A 592 -15.01 1.97 25.61
CA PRO A 592 -14.54 1.79 26.98
C PRO A 592 -13.01 1.66 27.01
N THR A 593 -12.37 2.22 28.04
CA THR A 593 -10.89 2.23 28.18
C THR A 593 -10.27 0.84 28.37
N LYS A 594 -11.03 -0.14 28.87
CA LYS A 594 -10.53 -1.49 29.24
C LYS A 594 -11.10 -2.64 28.41
N ARG A 595 -11.93 -2.37 27.42
CA ARG A 595 -12.58 -3.39 26.57
C ARG A 595 -12.56 -2.95 25.11
N GLU A 596 -12.76 -3.90 24.21
CA GLU A 596 -12.97 -3.58 22.79
C GLU A 596 -14.25 -2.74 22.60
N LYS A 597 -14.23 -1.86 21.58
CA LYS A 597 -15.41 -1.06 21.22
C LYS A 597 -16.55 -1.99 20.78
N TYR A 598 -17.75 -1.60 21.06
CA TYR A 598 -18.97 -2.31 20.66
C TYR A 598 -20.04 -1.32 20.22
N ILE A 599 -20.96 -1.76 19.36
CA ILE A 599 -22.07 -0.92 18.90
C ILE A 599 -23.01 -0.63 20.06
N SER A 600 -23.40 0.64 20.20
CA SER A 600 -24.25 1.10 21.30
C SER A 600 -25.64 0.45 21.26
N SER A 601 -26.07 -0.06 22.40
CA SER A 601 -27.43 -0.61 22.57
C SER A 601 -28.52 0.45 22.36
N GLU A 602 -28.24 1.71 22.69
CA GLU A 602 -29.13 2.84 22.46
C GLU A 602 -29.37 3.07 20.95
N VAL A 603 -28.29 3.04 20.14
CA VAL A 603 -28.36 3.15 18.69
C VAL A 603 -29.16 2.00 18.09
N ILE A 604 -28.91 0.76 18.55
CA ILE A 604 -29.65 -0.42 18.11
C ILE A 604 -31.15 -0.24 18.42
N LYS A 605 -31.48 0.11 19.64
CA LYS A 605 -32.87 0.24 20.09
C LYS A 605 -33.66 1.30 19.32
N TYR A 606 -33.00 2.39 18.93
CA TYR A 606 -33.66 3.49 18.24
C TYR A 606 -33.87 3.21 16.75
N PHE A 607 -32.83 2.73 16.05
CA PHE A 607 -32.85 2.62 14.59
C PHE A 607 -33.32 1.26 14.07
N TYR A 608 -33.00 0.15 14.76
CA TYR A 608 -33.29 -1.17 14.23
C TYR A 608 -34.79 -1.49 14.18
N LYS A 609 -35.26 -1.91 12.98
CA LYS A 609 -36.64 -2.34 12.71
C LYS A 609 -36.59 -3.71 12.01
N SER A 610 -36.98 -4.77 12.69
CA SER A 610 -36.84 -6.15 12.20
C SER A 610 -37.57 -6.44 10.89
N GLN A 611 -38.55 -5.64 10.52
CA GLN A 611 -39.37 -5.82 9.32
C GLN A 611 -38.74 -5.21 8.04
N ASN A 612 -37.67 -4.41 8.15
CA ASN A 612 -37.10 -3.62 7.07
C ASN A 612 -35.62 -3.97 6.79
N SER A 613 -35.21 -5.24 6.92
CA SER A 613 -33.79 -5.59 6.73
C SER A 613 -33.47 -5.85 5.26
N SER A 614 -32.54 -5.08 4.69
CA SER A 614 -31.89 -5.39 3.41
C SER A 614 -31.05 -6.65 3.54
N THR A 615 -30.90 -7.39 2.44
CA THR A 615 -29.97 -8.54 2.41
C THR A 615 -28.52 -8.06 2.53
N GLN A 616 -27.61 -8.95 2.93
CA GLN A 616 -26.21 -8.62 2.98
C GLN A 616 -25.66 -8.24 1.60
N GLU A 617 -26.09 -8.95 0.55
CA GLU A 617 -25.71 -8.68 -0.84
C GLU A 617 -26.13 -7.27 -1.28
N GLU A 618 -27.39 -6.91 -1.02
CA GLU A 618 -27.90 -5.55 -1.31
C GLU A 618 -27.08 -4.46 -0.59
N MET A 619 -26.73 -4.66 0.70
CA MET A 619 -25.90 -3.70 1.41
C MET A 619 -24.51 -3.57 0.78
N VAL A 620 -23.91 -4.70 0.36
CA VAL A 620 -22.62 -4.74 -0.33
C VAL A 620 -22.70 -3.96 -1.65
N ASP A 621 -23.69 -4.24 -2.47
CA ASP A 621 -23.90 -3.54 -3.75
C ASP A 621 -24.07 -2.04 -3.53
N ARG A 622 -24.84 -1.62 -2.56
CA ARG A 622 -25.07 -0.21 -2.24
C ARG A 622 -23.75 0.49 -1.86
N PHE A 623 -22.85 -0.16 -1.11
CA PHE A 623 -21.54 0.41 -0.80
C PHE A 623 -20.65 0.54 -2.03
N TYR A 624 -20.66 -0.43 -2.94
CA TYR A 624 -19.89 -0.34 -4.16
C TYR A 624 -20.45 0.68 -5.14
N PHE A 625 -21.74 0.59 -5.42
CA PHE A 625 -22.41 1.41 -6.44
C PHE A 625 -22.44 2.89 -6.08
N SER A 626 -22.75 3.24 -4.83
CA SER A 626 -22.78 4.65 -4.39
C SER A 626 -21.47 5.38 -4.64
N GLN A 627 -20.34 4.72 -4.35
CA GLN A 627 -19.00 5.27 -4.56
C GLN A 627 -18.61 5.26 -6.03
N SER A 628 -18.87 4.16 -6.75
CA SER A 628 -18.51 4.03 -8.15
C SER A 628 -19.26 5.02 -9.04
N ILE A 629 -20.53 5.24 -8.78
CA ILE A 629 -21.35 6.26 -9.47
C ILE A 629 -20.78 7.65 -9.22
N GLU A 630 -20.42 8.00 -7.98
CA GLU A 630 -19.81 9.31 -7.69
C GLU A 630 -18.43 9.47 -8.34
N ALA A 631 -17.64 8.40 -8.42
CA ALA A 631 -16.37 8.44 -9.16
C ALA A 631 -16.61 8.72 -10.66
N VAL A 632 -17.65 8.14 -11.27
CA VAL A 632 -18.02 8.47 -12.67
C VAL A 632 -18.46 9.93 -12.80
N ARG A 633 -19.20 10.49 -11.82
CA ARG A 633 -19.51 11.93 -11.81
C ARG A 633 -18.25 12.79 -11.78
N CYS A 634 -17.25 12.40 -10.96
CA CYS A 634 -15.96 13.09 -10.94
C CYS A 634 -15.22 13.02 -12.29
N PHE A 635 -15.38 11.92 -13.05
CA PHE A 635 -14.87 11.83 -14.42
C PHE A 635 -15.65 12.76 -15.37
N GLU A 636 -16.97 12.76 -15.31
CA GLU A 636 -17.82 13.60 -16.13
C GLU A 636 -17.53 15.10 -15.92
N GLU A 637 -17.27 15.49 -14.68
CA GLU A 637 -16.89 16.85 -14.27
C GLU A 637 -15.40 17.14 -14.48
N LYS A 638 -14.61 16.18 -14.96
CA LYS A 638 -13.15 16.30 -15.17
C LYS A 638 -12.34 16.62 -13.90
N ILE A 639 -12.84 16.22 -12.75
CA ILE A 639 -12.12 16.33 -11.49
C ILE A 639 -10.98 15.33 -11.47
N VAL A 640 -11.24 14.09 -11.89
CA VAL A 640 -10.24 13.07 -12.16
C VAL A 640 -10.33 12.69 -13.65
N THR A 641 -9.18 12.44 -14.29
CA THR A 641 -9.12 12.28 -15.75
C THR A 641 -8.50 10.95 -16.19
N SER A 642 -8.04 10.12 -15.26
CA SER A 642 -7.50 8.80 -15.58
C SER A 642 -8.06 7.73 -14.64
N ALA A 643 -8.32 6.54 -15.18
CA ALA A 643 -8.75 5.39 -14.39
C ALA A 643 -7.67 4.96 -13.37
N ALA A 644 -6.39 5.16 -13.69
CA ALA A 644 -5.30 4.87 -12.78
C ALA A 644 -5.33 5.77 -11.54
N ASP A 645 -5.50 7.09 -11.73
CA ASP A 645 -5.62 8.04 -10.62
C ASP A 645 -6.86 7.75 -9.76
N ALA A 646 -8.00 7.47 -10.39
CA ALA A 646 -9.24 7.16 -9.68
C ALA A 646 -9.12 5.87 -8.85
N ASN A 647 -8.57 4.81 -9.42
CA ASN A 647 -8.42 3.52 -8.74
C ASN A 647 -7.42 3.61 -7.58
N ILE A 648 -6.23 4.15 -7.83
CA ILE A 648 -5.18 4.29 -6.81
C ILE A 648 -5.62 5.27 -5.72
N GLY A 649 -6.27 6.36 -6.10
CA GLY A 649 -6.90 7.30 -5.18
C GLY A 649 -7.90 6.62 -4.25
N SER A 650 -8.77 5.75 -4.79
CA SER A 650 -9.77 5.02 -4.01
C SER A 650 -9.15 4.02 -3.04
N ILE A 651 -8.16 3.24 -3.50
CA ILE A 651 -7.50 2.20 -2.70
C ILE A 651 -6.70 2.82 -1.55
N PHE A 652 -5.84 3.80 -1.84
CA PHE A 652 -4.93 4.38 -0.85
C PHE A 652 -5.48 5.59 -0.11
N GLY A 653 -6.54 6.22 -0.61
CA GLY A 653 -7.20 7.37 0.04
C GLY A 653 -8.18 6.95 1.13
N TRP A 654 -9.07 6.03 0.84
CA TRP A 654 -10.12 5.64 1.80
C TRP A 654 -10.35 4.13 1.94
N GLY A 655 -9.47 3.31 1.32
CA GLY A 655 -9.51 1.86 1.50
C GLY A 655 -10.58 1.15 0.68
N PHE A 656 -10.92 1.66 -0.52
CA PHE A 656 -11.73 0.88 -1.47
C PHE A 656 -11.04 -0.46 -1.74
N PRO A 657 -11.77 -1.58 -1.84
CA PRO A 657 -11.17 -2.91 -1.84
C PRO A 657 -10.14 -3.13 -2.95
N LEU A 658 -8.90 -3.41 -2.57
CA LEU A 658 -7.77 -3.61 -3.49
C LEU A 658 -8.01 -4.76 -4.47
N PHE A 659 -8.66 -5.85 -4.04
CA PHE A 659 -8.92 -7.01 -4.89
C PHE A 659 -9.90 -6.72 -6.04
N SER A 660 -10.70 -5.66 -5.95
CA SER A 660 -11.53 -5.16 -7.05
C SER A 660 -10.74 -4.32 -8.06
N GLY A 661 -9.49 -3.94 -7.74
CA GLY A 661 -8.64 -3.08 -8.55
C GLY A 661 -8.93 -1.58 -8.44
N GLY A 662 -9.85 -1.18 -7.55
CA GLY A 662 -10.28 0.21 -7.35
C GLY A 662 -11.66 0.50 -7.92
N VAL A 663 -12.16 1.70 -7.62
CA VAL A 663 -13.56 2.11 -7.82
C VAL A 663 -14.00 2.06 -9.30
N ILE A 664 -13.12 2.42 -10.22
CA ILE A 664 -13.39 2.38 -11.66
C ILE A 664 -13.11 1.00 -12.25
N GLN A 665 -12.08 0.29 -11.74
CA GLN A 665 -11.84 -1.08 -12.17
C GLN A 665 -13.00 -2.01 -11.77
N PHE A 666 -13.67 -1.75 -10.65
CA PHE A 666 -14.90 -2.44 -10.27
C PHE A 666 -15.97 -2.33 -11.38
N ILE A 667 -16.18 -1.12 -11.93
CA ILE A 667 -17.11 -0.91 -13.04
C ILE A 667 -16.67 -1.69 -14.29
N ASN A 668 -15.38 -1.60 -14.64
CA ASN A 668 -14.84 -2.31 -15.80
C ASN A 668 -15.02 -3.83 -15.70
N ASN A 669 -14.83 -4.41 -14.50
CA ASN A 669 -15.03 -5.84 -14.27
C ASN A 669 -16.53 -6.22 -14.28
N TYR A 670 -17.39 -5.34 -13.79
CA TYR A 670 -18.84 -5.56 -13.78
C TYR A 670 -19.42 -5.52 -15.21
N GLY A 671 -18.80 -4.75 -16.11
CA GLY A 671 -19.26 -4.41 -17.46
C GLY A 671 -20.16 -3.18 -17.45
N LEU A 672 -19.91 -2.22 -18.36
CA LEU A 672 -20.57 -0.90 -18.35
C LEU A 672 -22.10 -0.98 -18.42
N GLU A 673 -22.62 -1.79 -19.36
CA GLU A 673 -24.08 -1.96 -19.54
C GLU A 673 -24.72 -2.57 -18.29
N LYS A 674 -24.17 -3.68 -17.79
CA LYS A 674 -24.68 -4.36 -16.60
C LYS A 674 -24.59 -3.46 -15.36
N PHE A 675 -23.51 -2.67 -15.24
CA PHE A 675 -23.38 -1.71 -14.15
C PHE A 675 -24.45 -0.61 -14.23
N ARG A 676 -24.67 -0.02 -15.41
CA ARG A 676 -25.71 0.98 -15.64
C ARG A 676 -27.11 0.42 -15.30
N ASP A 677 -27.43 -0.78 -15.77
CA ASP A 677 -28.74 -1.39 -15.55
C ASP A 677 -28.98 -1.67 -14.06
N THR A 678 -27.98 -2.18 -13.36
CA THR A 678 -28.06 -2.38 -11.90
C THR A 678 -28.17 -1.05 -11.16
N ALA A 679 -27.44 -0.02 -11.60
CA ALA A 679 -27.54 1.33 -11.04
C ALA A 679 -28.94 1.92 -11.21
N ASN A 680 -29.61 1.70 -12.35
CA ASN A 680 -31.00 2.10 -12.57
C ASN A 680 -31.97 1.39 -11.60
N ILE A 681 -31.79 0.08 -11.39
CA ILE A 681 -32.61 -0.66 -10.40
C ILE A 681 -32.41 -0.10 -8.99
N LEU A 682 -31.18 0.22 -8.63
CA LEU A 682 -30.88 0.83 -7.33
C LEU A 682 -31.41 2.28 -7.24
N CYS A 683 -31.39 3.03 -8.35
CA CYS A 683 -31.96 4.37 -8.43
C CYS A 683 -33.46 4.34 -8.20
N ASP A 684 -34.22 3.46 -8.87
CA ASP A 684 -35.64 3.28 -8.70
C ASP A 684 -36.02 2.89 -7.26
N LYS A 685 -35.19 2.06 -6.61
CA LYS A 685 -35.46 1.57 -5.27
C LYS A 685 -35.01 2.53 -4.16
N HIS A 686 -33.87 3.21 -4.34
CA HIS A 686 -33.18 3.96 -3.27
C HIS A 686 -32.95 5.43 -3.61
N GLY A 687 -33.39 5.90 -4.77
CA GLY A 687 -33.39 7.33 -5.17
C GLY A 687 -32.12 7.79 -5.91
N GLU A 688 -32.09 9.08 -6.23
CA GLU A 688 -31.17 9.74 -7.16
C GLU A 688 -29.68 9.50 -6.92
N ARG A 689 -29.27 9.15 -5.69
CA ARG A 689 -27.87 8.90 -5.37
C ARG A 689 -27.28 7.73 -6.14
N PHE A 690 -28.14 6.81 -6.61
CA PHE A 690 -27.76 5.66 -7.43
C PHE A 690 -28.01 5.86 -8.92
N CYS A 691 -28.60 6.99 -9.36
CA CYS A 691 -28.84 7.21 -10.79
C CYS A 691 -27.51 7.31 -11.54
N PRO A 692 -27.35 6.54 -12.63
CA PRO A 692 -26.12 6.52 -13.40
C PRO A 692 -25.87 7.89 -14.08
N PRO A 693 -24.62 8.38 -14.09
CA PRO A 693 -24.25 9.59 -14.82
C PRO A 693 -24.35 9.39 -16.34
N LYS A 694 -24.66 10.46 -17.07
CA LYS A 694 -24.78 10.46 -18.54
C LYS A 694 -23.52 10.00 -19.26
N LEU A 695 -22.37 10.12 -18.63
CA LEU A 695 -21.11 9.63 -19.18
C LEU A 695 -21.15 8.12 -19.47
N LEU A 696 -21.79 7.32 -18.60
CA LEU A 696 -21.95 5.88 -18.82
C LEU A 696 -22.74 5.57 -20.08
N ASP A 697 -23.89 6.25 -20.28
CA ASP A 697 -24.71 6.06 -21.48
C ASP A 697 -23.90 6.45 -22.74
N ARG A 698 -23.22 7.59 -22.73
CA ARG A 698 -22.38 8.02 -23.85
C ARG A 698 -21.28 7.03 -24.18
N MET A 699 -20.62 6.45 -23.18
CA MET A 699 -19.58 5.44 -23.38
C MET A 699 -20.15 4.18 -24.01
N ILE A 700 -21.29 3.70 -23.55
CA ILE A 700 -21.98 2.53 -24.08
C ILE A 700 -22.42 2.79 -25.53
N ASP A 701 -23.02 3.93 -25.81
CA ASP A 701 -23.47 4.34 -27.16
C ASP A 701 -22.30 4.45 -28.15
N ASN A 702 -21.12 4.84 -27.66
CA ASN A 702 -19.88 4.89 -28.45
C ASN A 702 -19.21 3.52 -28.64
N GLY A 703 -19.74 2.44 -28.05
CA GLY A 703 -19.14 1.09 -28.08
C GLY A 703 -17.86 0.98 -27.25
N GLU A 704 -17.70 1.83 -26.24
CA GLU A 704 -16.61 1.71 -25.28
C GLU A 704 -16.96 0.60 -24.26
N ASP A 705 -15.99 -0.25 -23.97
CA ASP A 705 -16.15 -1.39 -23.05
C ASP A 705 -15.56 -1.16 -21.66
N CYS A 706 -14.73 -0.11 -21.49
CA CYS A 706 -14.07 0.19 -20.22
C CYS A 706 -13.57 1.65 -20.12
N PHE A 707 -13.43 2.12 -18.89
CA PHE A 707 -12.68 3.34 -18.58
C PHE A 707 -11.17 3.10 -18.74
N LYS A 708 -10.45 4.05 -19.33
CA LYS A 708 -8.99 4.01 -19.59
C LYS A 708 -8.16 4.84 -18.62
#